data_524e27e7dc2c9b998169f12d6a647d68
#
_entry.id   524e27e7dc2c9b998169f12d6a647d68
#
_cell.length_a   1.000
_cell.length_b   1.000
_cell.length_c   1.000
_cell.angle_alpha   90.00
_cell.angle_beta   90.00
_cell.angle_gamma   90.00
#
_symmetry.space_group_name_H-M   'P 1'
#
loop_
_entity.id
_entity.type
_entity.pdbx_description
1 polymer ?
#
loop_
_entity_poly.entity_id
_entity_poly.type
_entity_poly.pdbx_seq_one_letter_code
_entity_poly.pdbx_strand_id
1 'polypeptide(L)'
;MPLRGTASLLSFAGYAVAAVMFTWPLATRMSTHVLGPISGDTGVYMWNLWSFGHELSQGRHPFFTTTIFSLSPAVDLALHNYTALAGAVALPLLRWLNVTAAYNLCILATLALNGFLGYLLVRRLTGRQSVAWLAGLLFGFSPFVMARTAGHLSLASVAPLAAFWLSLDSLRQTGRSRWALGAGSSLAWALYSDPYYLVYCVMLAAVMVAPLSISVERRPASASRAVRSVLGLSAVLAAGVAAAIWATGGGTIRLGSLVVTARGLYNPVFAATVAAAGWWALRYRWSVESARHRLGSLSPGNVSVAAMSALLLLGPWLSALWFRVADGGQFNRPVVWRSAVPGADLAALLMPNPRHPLLRPLLRPWLEARPGGLIENVVSISLVALAVILAAHWRRAAKLPALWVGIAVGFAVLALGPFLVVGGVNTHVPLPWFVLGHVPLLGAASTPTRFAAVMMLGVSALFGVALAGLAQRAGARGRVLVAVVGALLAVELLPVPRTLHAADVPDVYAVIAADPRPVSVLHLPFGFRDGTKTLGYYDTARQYYQTRHGKRLIGGYVSRLTRNEVSRQRRSRTLRALLLLSEGGAYTPPAPDVLRLRGAVFVRRAHLGYVVVERARASPELVQYAVTAFGLERLGGDAVRDLYRTTVPIDFSRPAGELPPVLQARGVTTAVTLPAR
;
A
#
# COMPACT_ATOMS: atom_id res chain seq x y z
N MET A 1 -18.77 22.96 17.82
CA MET A 1 -18.80 22.66 19.26
C MET A 1 -17.37 22.55 19.76
N PRO A 2 -16.95 23.27 20.80
CA PRO A 2 -15.65 23.04 21.41
C PRO A 2 -15.64 21.62 21.98
N LEU A 3 -14.61 20.86 21.61
CA LEU A 3 -14.32 19.56 22.19
C LEU A 3 -14.09 19.81 23.70
N ARG A 4 -14.96 19.34 24.58
CA ARG A 4 -14.65 19.30 26.02
C ARG A 4 -13.46 18.36 26.13
N GLY A 5 -12.28 18.86 26.51
CA GLY A 5 -11.00 18.17 26.42
C GLY A 5 -11.00 16.75 27.01
N THR A 6 -11.62 16.58 28.17
CA THR A 6 -11.73 15.30 28.90
C THR A 6 -12.46 14.20 28.12
N ALA A 7 -13.60 14.49 27.47
CA ALA A 7 -14.37 13.48 26.73
C ALA A 7 -13.62 12.99 25.45
N SER A 8 -12.82 13.85 24.85
CA SER A 8 -12.00 13.46 23.69
C SER A 8 -10.79 12.63 24.10
N LEU A 9 -10.15 12.96 25.21
CA LEU A 9 -9.05 12.19 25.80
C LEU A 9 -9.52 10.78 26.20
N LEU A 10 -10.67 10.66 26.88
CA LEU A 10 -11.27 9.38 27.23
C LEU A 10 -11.61 8.54 26.00
N SER A 11 -12.12 9.16 24.92
CA SER A 11 -12.40 8.46 23.69
C SER A 11 -11.13 7.94 23.02
N PHE A 12 -10.06 8.74 22.98
CA PHE A 12 -8.77 8.31 22.46
C PHE A 12 -8.16 7.18 23.29
N ALA A 13 -8.19 7.31 24.63
CA ALA A 13 -7.72 6.25 25.53
C ALA A 13 -8.50 4.94 25.33
N GLY A 14 -9.83 5.02 25.11
CA GLY A 14 -10.64 3.85 24.77
C GLY A 14 -10.18 3.15 23.48
N TYR A 15 -9.79 3.92 22.44
CA TYR A 15 -9.22 3.33 21.22
C TYR A 15 -7.80 2.79 21.42
N ALA A 16 -7.00 3.37 22.30
CA ALA A 16 -5.70 2.81 22.65
C ALA A 16 -5.85 1.45 23.35
N VAL A 17 -6.82 1.34 24.28
CA VAL A 17 -7.18 0.05 24.90
C VAL A 17 -7.69 -0.93 23.85
N ALA A 18 -8.58 -0.53 22.95
CA ALA A 18 -9.06 -1.36 21.86
C ALA A 18 -7.90 -1.84 20.96
N ALA A 19 -6.92 -0.97 20.67
CA ALA A 19 -5.74 -1.35 19.88
C ALA A 19 -4.96 -2.49 20.55
N VAL A 20 -4.75 -2.42 21.86
CA VAL A 20 -4.12 -3.49 22.64
C VAL A 20 -4.97 -4.77 22.60
N MET A 21 -6.27 -4.67 22.81
CA MET A 21 -7.20 -5.81 22.80
C MET A 21 -7.23 -6.50 21.43
N PHE A 22 -7.36 -5.74 20.34
CA PHE A 22 -7.47 -6.28 18.98
C PHE A 22 -6.13 -6.79 18.41
N THR A 23 -5.03 -6.52 19.09
CA THR A 23 -3.70 -7.04 18.72
C THR A 23 -3.18 -8.08 19.71
N TRP A 24 -3.99 -8.46 20.72
CA TRP A 24 -3.59 -9.43 21.75
C TRP A 24 -3.09 -10.75 21.12
N PRO A 25 -1.95 -11.33 21.55
CA PRO A 25 -1.16 -11.02 22.75
C PRO A 25 0.09 -10.13 22.51
N LEU A 26 0.10 -9.25 21.49
CA LEU A 26 1.26 -8.44 21.11
C LEU A 26 1.87 -7.65 22.30
N ALA A 27 1.00 -7.10 23.17
CA ALA A 27 1.43 -6.29 24.31
C ALA A 27 2.33 -7.03 25.31
N THR A 28 2.26 -8.36 25.35
CA THR A 28 3.12 -9.18 26.22
C THR A 28 4.50 -9.47 25.64
N ARG A 29 4.72 -9.15 24.33
CA ARG A 29 5.95 -9.47 23.58
C ARG A 29 6.41 -8.33 22.68
N MET A 30 6.23 -7.09 23.12
CA MET A 30 6.45 -5.87 22.33
C MET A 30 7.83 -5.75 21.71
N SER A 31 8.87 -6.23 22.39
CA SER A 31 10.28 -6.09 21.97
C SER A 31 10.82 -7.27 21.16
N THR A 32 10.06 -8.38 21.08
CA THR A 32 10.55 -9.64 20.50
C THR A 32 9.69 -10.20 19.38
N HIS A 33 8.42 -9.79 19.28
CA HIS A 33 7.48 -10.34 18.29
C HIS A 33 6.72 -9.24 17.56
N VAL A 34 6.22 -9.57 16.36
CA VAL A 34 5.43 -8.71 15.48
C VAL A 34 4.21 -9.45 14.92
N LEU A 35 3.25 -8.72 14.36
CA LEU A 35 1.98 -9.28 13.84
C LEU A 35 2.11 -9.95 12.47
N GLY A 36 3.21 -9.81 11.79
CA GLY A 36 3.48 -10.44 10.49
C GLY A 36 4.92 -10.89 10.34
N PRO A 37 5.24 -11.79 9.41
CA PRO A 37 6.59 -12.33 9.26
C PRO A 37 7.60 -11.25 8.84
N ILE A 38 8.81 -11.30 9.42
CA ILE A 38 9.90 -10.38 9.07
C ILE A 38 10.45 -10.62 7.65
N SER A 39 10.26 -11.82 7.10
CA SER A 39 10.57 -12.17 5.71
C SER A 39 9.54 -11.61 4.71
N GLY A 40 8.49 -10.95 5.20
CA GLY A 40 7.51 -10.19 4.42
C GLY A 40 7.77 -8.69 4.47
N ASP A 41 6.76 -7.91 4.13
CA ASP A 41 6.85 -6.45 4.14
C ASP A 41 7.04 -5.88 5.56
N THR A 42 6.69 -6.63 6.63
CA THR A 42 6.94 -6.23 8.04
C THR A 42 8.40 -5.89 8.29
N GLY A 43 9.33 -6.74 7.84
CA GLY A 43 10.77 -6.48 7.99
C GLY A 43 11.22 -5.21 7.26
N VAL A 44 10.64 -4.93 6.09
CA VAL A 44 10.89 -3.70 5.33
C VAL A 44 10.39 -2.47 6.09
N TYR A 45 9.19 -2.50 6.66
CA TYR A 45 8.69 -1.36 7.45
C TYR A 45 9.51 -1.10 8.72
N MET A 46 9.99 -2.16 9.38
CA MET A 46 10.91 -2.02 10.50
C MET A 46 12.24 -1.40 10.05
N TRP A 47 12.77 -1.83 8.92
CA TRP A 47 13.94 -1.23 8.32
C TRP A 47 13.70 0.24 7.91
N ASN A 48 12.53 0.59 7.38
CA ASN A 48 12.18 1.97 7.04
C ASN A 48 12.29 2.91 8.23
N LEU A 49 11.79 2.49 9.41
CA LEU A 49 11.90 3.29 10.64
C LEU A 49 13.37 3.52 11.03
N TRP A 50 14.16 2.46 10.99
CA TRP A 50 15.59 2.52 11.29
C TRP A 50 16.36 3.37 10.25
N SER A 51 16.13 3.14 8.95
CA SER A 51 16.79 3.85 7.86
C SER A 51 16.50 5.34 7.90
N PHE A 52 15.26 5.74 8.19
CA PHE A 52 14.87 7.14 8.37
C PHE A 52 15.71 7.82 9.46
N GLY A 53 15.82 7.19 10.63
CA GLY A 53 16.64 7.69 11.75
C GLY A 53 18.13 7.67 11.45
N HIS A 54 18.61 6.60 10.80
CA HIS A 54 20.01 6.44 10.45
C HIS A 54 20.48 7.53 9.46
N GLU A 55 19.75 7.79 8.38
CA GLU A 55 20.13 8.81 7.40
C GLU A 55 20.08 10.22 8.02
N LEU A 56 19.06 10.53 8.81
CA LEU A 56 18.98 11.82 9.51
C LEU A 56 20.10 12.02 10.54
N SER A 57 20.49 10.98 11.28
CA SER A 57 21.58 11.07 12.25
C SER A 57 22.93 11.36 11.61
N GLN A 58 23.07 11.06 10.33
CA GLN A 58 24.24 11.35 9.51
C GLN A 58 24.13 12.69 8.74
N GLY A 59 23.10 13.51 9.02
CA GLY A 59 22.84 14.76 8.32
C GLY A 59 22.40 14.59 6.88
N ARG A 60 21.96 13.40 6.48
CA ARG A 60 21.56 13.09 5.10
C ARG A 60 20.05 13.22 4.91
N HIS A 61 19.65 13.40 3.66
CA HIS A 61 18.25 13.54 3.28
C HIS A 61 17.49 12.20 3.49
N PRO A 62 16.39 12.15 4.27
CA PRO A 62 15.78 10.90 4.70
C PRO A 62 15.10 10.09 3.58
N PHE A 63 14.83 10.69 2.42
CA PHE A 63 14.30 9.99 1.24
C PHE A 63 15.37 9.42 0.32
N PHE A 64 16.62 9.41 0.76
CA PHE A 64 17.70 8.68 0.11
C PHE A 64 18.33 7.74 1.14
N THR A 65 18.77 6.58 0.68
CA THR A 65 19.52 5.66 1.53
C THR A 65 20.85 5.28 0.92
N THR A 66 21.86 5.28 1.77
CA THR A 66 23.20 4.82 1.44
C THR A 66 23.46 3.40 1.94
N THR A 67 22.48 2.79 2.62
CA THR A 67 22.66 1.56 3.40
C THR A 67 22.44 0.29 2.59
N ILE A 68 21.80 0.36 1.45
CA ILE A 68 21.57 -0.77 0.51
C ILE A 68 22.16 -0.46 -0.86
N PHE A 69 22.35 -1.48 -1.70
CA PHE A 69 22.97 -1.35 -3.02
C PHE A 69 24.35 -0.66 -2.96
N SER A 70 25.31 -1.26 -2.23
CA SER A 70 26.60 -0.64 -1.90
C SER A 70 27.46 -0.18 -3.09
N LEU A 71 27.15 -0.62 -4.33
CA LEU A 71 27.77 -0.11 -5.56
C LEU A 71 27.20 1.24 -6.02
N SER A 72 26.16 1.73 -5.35
CA SER A 72 25.50 3.00 -5.63
C SER A 72 25.80 3.99 -4.50
N PRO A 73 26.07 5.27 -4.79
CA PRO A 73 26.34 6.26 -3.74
C PRO A 73 25.13 6.45 -2.83
N ALA A 74 23.93 6.50 -3.42
CA ALA A 74 22.66 6.54 -2.71
C ALA A 74 21.53 6.02 -3.63
N VAL A 75 20.46 5.56 -3.01
CA VAL A 75 19.24 5.08 -3.71
C VAL A 75 18.05 5.89 -3.23
N ASP A 76 17.24 6.40 -4.16
CA ASP A 76 16.05 7.17 -3.81
C ASP A 76 14.91 6.29 -3.30
N LEU A 77 14.20 6.79 -2.30
CA LEU A 77 13.05 6.16 -1.65
C LEU A 77 11.74 6.92 -1.94
N ALA A 78 11.73 7.90 -2.87
CA ALA A 78 10.58 8.73 -3.13
C ALA A 78 9.32 7.94 -3.52
N LEU A 79 9.48 6.83 -4.25
CA LEU A 79 8.40 5.92 -4.63
C LEU A 79 8.48 4.56 -3.91
N HIS A 80 9.22 4.49 -2.81
CA HIS A 80 9.20 3.34 -1.92
C HIS A 80 7.96 3.37 -1.00
N ASN A 81 7.55 2.23 -0.45
CA ASN A 81 6.58 2.14 0.66
C ASN A 81 7.19 2.71 1.95
N TYR A 82 7.67 3.94 1.85
CA TYR A 82 8.45 4.60 2.89
C TYR A 82 7.52 5.38 3.79
N THR A 83 7.14 4.78 4.92
CA THR A 83 6.26 5.41 5.93
C THR A 83 7.01 6.50 6.70
N ALA A 84 7.36 7.60 6.01
CA ALA A 84 8.22 8.65 6.56
C ALA A 84 7.67 9.28 7.85
N LEU A 85 6.34 9.45 7.95
CA LEU A 85 5.74 9.97 9.19
C LEU A 85 5.92 8.99 10.36
N ALA A 86 5.74 7.68 10.13
CA ALA A 86 6.01 6.69 11.17
C ALA A 86 7.50 6.69 11.55
N GLY A 87 8.40 6.85 10.58
CA GLY A 87 9.83 7.05 10.82
C GLY A 87 10.12 8.26 11.73
N ALA A 88 9.51 9.40 11.44
CA ALA A 88 9.65 10.61 12.25
C ALA A 88 9.10 10.43 13.68
N VAL A 89 7.95 9.77 13.84
CA VAL A 89 7.37 9.46 15.16
C VAL A 89 8.23 8.44 15.91
N ALA A 90 8.85 7.50 15.22
CA ALA A 90 9.71 6.49 15.82
C ALA A 90 11.07 7.06 16.28
N LEU A 91 11.55 8.18 15.73
CA LEU A 91 12.86 8.77 16.09
C LEU A 91 13.11 8.89 17.61
N PRO A 92 12.24 9.54 18.39
CA PRO A 92 12.44 9.61 19.83
C PRO A 92 12.32 8.23 20.51
N LEU A 93 11.51 7.34 19.99
CA LEU A 93 11.31 6.00 20.55
C LEU A 93 12.55 5.12 20.36
N LEU A 94 13.24 5.24 19.22
CA LEU A 94 14.44 4.46 18.90
C LEU A 94 15.65 4.80 19.79
N ARG A 95 15.58 5.88 20.59
CA ARG A 95 16.61 6.18 21.59
C ARG A 95 16.50 5.27 22.83
N TRP A 96 15.31 4.74 23.11
CA TRP A 96 15.01 4.01 24.34
C TRP A 96 14.54 2.58 24.07
N LEU A 97 14.05 2.33 22.87
CA LEU A 97 13.43 1.07 22.48
C LEU A 97 14.15 0.46 21.27
N ASN A 98 14.12 -0.86 21.18
CA ASN A 98 14.53 -1.51 19.95
C ASN A 98 13.52 -1.25 18.81
N VAL A 99 13.94 -1.51 17.57
CA VAL A 99 13.12 -1.27 16.37
C VAL A 99 11.80 -2.03 16.42
N THR A 100 11.79 -3.23 16.97
CA THR A 100 10.58 -4.07 17.10
C THR A 100 9.52 -3.41 17.99
N ALA A 101 9.93 -2.93 19.17
CA ALA A 101 9.02 -2.24 20.10
C ALA A 101 8.53 -0.92 19.52
N ALA A 102 9.41 -0.14 18.88
CA ALA A 102 9.04 1.12 18.23
C ALA A 102 8.04 0.89 17.10
N TYR A 103 8.24 -0.14 16.27
CA TYR A 103 7.31 -0.53 15.21
C TYR A 103 5.94 -0.93 15.77
N ASN A 104 5.91 -1.77 16.81
CA ASN A 104 4.67 -2.20 17.45
C ASN A 104 3.90 -1.03 18.07
N LEU A 105 4.59 -0.07 18.70
CA LEU A 105 3.96 1.16 19.18
C LEU A 105 3.37 2.00 18.04
N CYS A 106 4.06 2.08 16.89
CA CYS A 106 3.50 2.75 15.70
C CYS A 106 2.21 2.06 15.22
N ILE A 107 2.13 0.72 15.24
CA ILE A 107 0.90 -0.02 14.92
C ILE A 107 -0.23 0.34 15.91
N LEU A 108 0.03 0.27 17.22
CA LEU A 108 -0.98 0.59 18.24
C LEU A 108 -1.47 2.03 18.13
N ALA A 109 -0.56 2.99 17.96
CA ALA A 109 -0.89 4.41 17.77
C ALA A 109 -1.71 4.63 16.48
N THR A 110 -1.35 3.95 15.40
CA THR A 110 -2.08 4.00 14.12
C THR A 110 -3.53 3.54 14.30
N LEU A 111 -3.76 2.42 14.96
CA LEU A 111 -5.10 1.90 15.22
C LEU A 111 -5.92 2.86 16.10
N ALA A 112 -5.32 3.39 17.18
CA ALA A 112 -5.97 4.37 18.06
C ALA A 112 -6.37 5.65 17.32
N LEU A 113 -5.47 6.20 16.48
CA LEU A 113 -5.73 7.38 15.66
C LEU A 113 -6.81 7.13 14.60
N ASN A 114 -6.81 5.98 13.95
CA ASN A 114 -7.85 5.61 13.00
C ASN A 114 -9.24 5.65 13.64
N GLY A 115 -9.39 4.96 14.78
CA GLY A 115 -10.64 4.92 15.52
C GLY A 115 -11.08 6.32 15.99
N PHE A 116 -10.14 7.09 16.52
CA PHE A 116 -10.40 8.43 17.04
C PHE A 116 -10.84 9.42 15.96
N LEU A 117 -10.18 9.41 14.78
CA LEU A 117 -10.59 10.32 13.70
C LEU A 117 -11.90 9.89 13.05
N GLY A 118 -12.17 8.59 12.95
CA GLY A 118 -13.49 8.07 12.59
C GLY A 118 -14.57 8.51 13.57
N TYR A 119 -14.29 8.45 14.88
CA TYR A 119 -15.16 8.97 15.92
C TYR A 119 -15.45 10.46 15.76
N LEU A 120 -14.43 11.30 15.55
CA LEU A 120 -14.62 12.74 15.38
C LEU A 120 -15.52 13.05 14.18
N LEU A 121 -15.32 12.33 13.08
CA LEU A 121 -16.14 12.46 11.88
C LEU A 121 -17.61 12.12 12.16
N VAL A 122 -17.90 10.98 12.74
CA VAL A 122 -19.28 10.54 12.99
C VAL A 122 -19.93 11.32 14.13
N ARG A 123 -19.16 11.74 15.13
CA ARG A 123 -19.66 12.66 16.17
C ARG A 123 -20.13 14.00 15.59
N ARG A 124 -19.40 14.52 14.58
CA ARG A 124 -19.82 15.73 13.87
C ARG A 124 -21.12 15.53 13.10
N LEU A 125 -21.32 14.34 12.50
CA LEU A 125 -22.52 14.02 11.74
C LEU A 125 -23.75 13.77 12.62
N THR A 126 -23.58 13.16 13.80
CA THR A 126 -24.68 12.65 14.62
C THR A 126 -24.89 13.37 15.93
N GLY A 127 -23.87 14.05 16.45
CA GLY A 127 -23.86 14.66 17.79
C GLY A 127 -23.81 13.65 18.95
N ARG A 128 -23.87 12.32 18.70
CA ARG A 128 -24.00 11.25 19.70
C ARG A 128 -22.66 10.54 19.95
N GLN A 129 -22.15 10.63 21.18
CA GLN A 129 -20.81 10.12 21.52
C GLN A 129 -20.70 8.58 21.40
N SER A 130 -21.63 7.83 22.01
CA SER A 130 -21.59 6.36 22.00
C SER A 130 -21.70 5.77 20.59
N VAL A 131 -22.61 6.33 19.77
CA VAL A 131 -22.75 5.93 18.36
C VAL A 131 -21.49 6.25 17.56
N ALA A 132 -20.93 7.43 17.76
CA ALA A 132 -19.70 7.85 17.08
C ALA A 132 -18.51 6.97 17.49
N TRP A 133 -18.45 6.54 18.76
CA TRP A 133 -17.41 5.65 19.24
C TRP A 133 -17.46 4.29 18.55
N LEU A 134 -18.66 3.69 18.41
CA LEU A 134 -18.85 2.45 17.65
C LEU A 134 -18.50 2.60 16.16
N ALA A 135 -18.87 3.72 15.55
CA ALA A 135 -18.52 3.98 14.16
C ALA A 135 -17.01 4.18 13.95
N GLY A 136 -16.34 4.82 14.90
CA GLY A 136 -14.87 4.92 14.92
C GLY A 136 -14.20 3.56 15.11
N LEU A 137 -14.77 2.67 15.95
CA LEU A 137 -14.31 1.30 16.08
C LEU A 137 -14.45 0.56 14.75
N LEU A 138 -15.61 0.65 14.09
CA LEU A 138 -15.83 0.05 12.78
C LEU A 138 -14.83 0.55 11.74
N PHE A 139 -14.50 1.83 11.68
CA PHE A 139 -13.55 2.41 10.74
C PHE A 139 -12.12 1.98 11.05
N GLY A 140 -11.67 2.22 12.28
CA GLY A 140 -10.26 2.04 12.68
C GLY A 140 -9.85 0.58 12.86
N PHE A 141 -10.82 -0.32 13.10
CA PHE A 141 -10.59 -1.75 13.37
C PHE A 141 -11.34 -2.65 12.38
N SER A 142 -11.69 -2.09 11.21
CA SER A 142 -12.33 -2.85 10.13
C SER A 142 -11.47 -4.06 9.71
N PRO A 143 -12.08 -5.11 9.13
CA PRO A 143 -11.33 -6.25 8.62
C PRO A 143 -10.22 -5.83 7.66
N PHE A 144 -10.46 -4.79 6.82
CA PHE A 144 -9.46 -4.20 5.94
C PHE A 144 -8.22 -3.72 6.70
N VAL A 145 -8.40 -2.89 7.74
CA VAL A 145 -7.29 -2.35 8.55
C VAL A 145 -6.58 -3.47 9.30
N MET A 146 -7.35 -4.34 9.98
CA MET A 146 -6.79 -5.42 10.78
C MET A 146 -6.01 -6.46 9.96
N ALA A 147 -6.37 -6.69 8.72
CA ALA A 147 -5.58 -7.52 7.81
C ALA A 147 -4.21 -6.91 7.54
N ARG A 148 -4.16 -5.60 7.34
CA ARG A 148 -2.94 -4.87 6.96
C ARG A 148 -1.97 -4.63 8.11
N THR A 149 -2.40 -4.73 9.36
CA THR A 149 -1.47 -4.70 10.51
C THR A 149 -0.44 -5.84 10.49
N ALA A 150 -0.66 -6.89 9.69
CA ALA A 150 0.24 -8.04 9.57
C ALA A 150 1.27 -7.92 8.43
N GLY A 151 1.46 -6.72 7.86
CA GLY A 151 2.45 -6.56 6.79
C GLY A 151 2.47 -5.22 6.08
N HIS A 152 1.42 -4.41 6.20
CA HIS A 152 1.32 -3.14 5.48
C HIS A 152 0.97 -1.98 6.43
N LEU A 153 1.93 -1.54 7.25
CA LEU A 153 1.76 -0.39 8.15
C LEU A 153 1.21 0.84 7.42
N SER A 154 1.70 1.09 6.20
CA SER A 154 1.26 2.21 5.36
C SER A 154 -0.26 2.19 5.13
N LEU A 155 -0.78 1.04 4.70
CA LEU A 155 -2.20 0.84 4.39
C LEU A 155 -3.07 0.67 5.64
N ALA A 156 -2.49 0.32 6.80
CA ALA A 156 -3.21 0.32 8.07
C ALA A 156 -3.52 1.73 8.57
N SER A 157 -2.78 2.76 8.14
CA SER A 157 -2.92 4.16 8.57
C SER A 157 -4.00 4.90 7.80
N VAL A 158 -5.29 4.57 8.00
CA VAL A 158 -6.44 5.20 7.31
C VAL A 158 -6.89 6.54 7.92
N ALA A 159 -6.34 6.93 9.07
CA ALA A 159 -6.67 8.16 9.79
C ALA A 159 -6.62 9.44 8.92
N PRO A 160 -5.62 9.64 8.02
CA PRO A 160 -5.55 10.86 7.22
C PRO A 160 -6.75 11.08 6.30
N LEU A 161 -7.46 10.02 5.88
CA LEU A 161 -8.68 10.14 5.08
C LEU A 161 -9.81 10.85 5.86
N ALA A 162 -10.01 10.44 7.12
CA ALA A 162 -11.00 11.07 8.01
C ALA A 162 -10.56 12.49 8.41
N ALA A 163 -9.27 12.71 8.68
CA ALA A 163 -8.72 14.03 9.02
C ALA A 163 -8.87 15.01 7.85
N PHE A 164 -8.58 14.57 6.63
CA PHE A 164 -8.76 15.38 5.43
C PHE A 164 -10.22 15.76 5.22
N TRP A 165 -11.15 14.78 5.30
CA TRP A 165 -12.57 15.05 5.16
C TRP A 165 -13.08 16.03 6.20
N LEU A 166 -12.74 15.84 7.49
CA LEU A 166 -13.11 16.73 8.58
C LEU A 166 -12.60 18.17 8.36
N SER A 167 -11.38 18.30 7.89
CA SER A 167 -10.76 19.59 7.61
C SER A 167 -11.45 20.29 6.45
N LEU A 168 -11.67 19.58 5.34
CA LEU A 168 -12.29 20.12 4.13
C LEU A 168 -13.76 20.51 4.39
N ASP A 169 -14.54 19.65 5.07
CA ASP A 169 -15.92 19.96 5.43
C ASP A 169 -16.01 21.13 6.42
N SER A 170 -15.07 21.21 7.37
CA SER A 170 -15.00 22.34 8.31
C SER A 170 -14.60 23.64 7.61
N LEU A 171 -13.69 23.57 6.64
CA LEU A 171 -13.34 24.71 5.80
C LEU A 171 -14.55 25.20 5.03
N ARG A 172 -15.25 24.28 4.35
CA ARG A 172 -16.46 24.58 3.58
C ARG A 172 -17.55 25.27 4.42
N GLN A 173 -17.74 24.82 5.67
CA GLN A 173 -18.80 25.37 6.53
C GLN A 173 -18.40 26.68 7.21
N THR A 174 -17.14 26.90 7.51
CA THR A 174 -16.70 28.02 8.37
C THR A 174 -15.83 29.06 7.67
N GLY A 175 -15.20 28.71 6.54
CA GLY A 175 -14.26 29.59 5.82
C GLY A 175 -12.96 29.90 6.57
N ARG A 176 -12.70 29.25 7.73
CA ARG A 176 -11.55 29.60 8.56
C ARG A 176 -10.27 28.94 8.04
N SER A 177 -9.22 29.74 7.81
CA SER A 177 -7.94 29.30 7.24
C SER A 177 -7.24 28.17 8.03
N ARG A 178 -7.48 28.05 9.33
CA ARG A 178 -6.98 26.92 10.14
C ARG A 178 -7.42 25.56 9.58
N TRP A 179 -8.60 25.49 8.97
CA TRP A 179 -9.09 24.26 8.36
C TRP A 179 -8.51 24.04 6.97
N ALA A 180 -8.11 25.11 6.28
CA ALA A 180 -7.30 25.02 5.08
C ALA A 180 -5.90 24.44 5.38
N LEU A 181 -5.25 24.94 6.43
CA LEU A 181 -4.00 24.35 6.96
C LEU A 181 -4.19 22.87 7.32
N GLY A 182 -5.30 22.54 8.02
CA GLY A 182 -5.62 21.15 8.38
C GLY A 182 -5.81 20.25 7.15
N ALA A 183 -6.46 20.73 6.10
CA ALA A 183 -6.64 19.98 4.86
C ALA A 183 -5.30 19.71 4.14
N GLY A 184 -4.46 20.74 3.99
CA GLY A 184 -3.13 20.60 3.40
C GLY A 184 -2.21 19.68 4.22
N SER A 185 -2.21 19.82 5.55
CA SER A 185 -1.45 18.92 6.45
C SER A 185 -1.94 17.47 6.35
N SER A 186 -3.26 17.26 6.20
CA SER A 186 -3.82 15.91 6.02
C SER A 186 -3.44 15.30 4.67
N LEU A 187 -3.28 16.09 3.61
CA LEU A 187 -2.74 15.62 2.32
C LEU A 187 -1.29 15.14 2.47
N ALA A 188 -0.46 15.91 3.17
CA ALA A 188 0.92 15.51 3.44
C ALA A 188 0.96 14.24 4.32
N TRP A 189 0.14 14.17 5.36
CA TRP A 189 0.00 12.95 6.16
C TRP A 189 -0.43 11.76 5.32
N ALA A 190 -1.40 11.93 4.42
CA ALA A 190 -1.88 10.88 3.53
C ALA A 190 -0.73 10.33 2.66
N LEU A 191 0.06 11.19 2.01
CA LEU A 191 1.22 10.76 1.22
C LEU A 191 2.28 10.05 2.06
N TYR A 192 2.61 10.60 3.23
CA TYR A 192 3.63 10.04 4.13
C TYR A 192 3.17 8.75 4.84
N SER A 193 1.88 8.45 4.82
CA SER A 193 1.36 7.13 5.19
C SER A 193 1.46 6.18 4.00
N ASP A 194 0.75 6.50 2.90
CA ASP A 194 0.76 5.71 1.67
C ASP A 194 0.37 6.60 0.47
N PRO A 195 1.10 6.56 -0.67
CA PRO A 195 0.77 7.35 -1.86
C PRO A 195 -0.67 7.15 -2.37
N TYR A 196 -1.27 5.98 -2.18
CA TYR A 196 -2.68 5.73 -2.50
C TYR A 196 -3.62 6.68 -1.75
N TYR A 197 -3.31 7.00 -0.49
CA TYR A 197 -4.17 7.86 0.33
C TYR A 197 -4.17 9.31 -0.10
N LEU A 198 -3.06 9.80 -0.69
CA LEU A 198 -3.08 11.10 -1.35
C LEU A 198 -4.08 11.10 -2.52
N VAL A 199 -4.03 10.09 -3.38
CA VAL A 199 -4.99 9.93 -4.50
C VAL A 199 -6.43 9.87 -3.98
N TYR A 200 -6.65 9.12 -2.91
CA TYR A 200 -7.99 9.00 -2.31
C TYR A 200 -8.48 10.32 -1.70
N CYS A 201 -7.62 11.11 -1.09
CA CYS A 201 -7.97 12.45 -0.62
C CYS A 201 -8.37 13.37 -1.78
N VAL A 202 -7.65 13.32 -2.91
CA VAL A 202 -8.01 14.06 -4.13
C VAL A 202 -9.37 13.59 -4.68
N MET A 203 -9.63 12.30 -4.72
CA MET A 203 -10.95 11.75 -5.11
C MET A 203 -12.06 12.17 -4.15
N LEU A 204 -11.81 12.14 -2.83
CA LEU A 204 -12.77 12.61 -1.82
C LEU A 204 -13.06 14.11 -1.96
N ALA A 205 -12.03 14.92 -2.27
CA ALA A 205 -12.23 16.34 -2.56
C ALA A 205 -13.11 16.53 -3.81
N ALA A 206 -12.84 15.77 -4.89
CA ALA A 206 -13.64 15.81 -6.10
C ALA A 206 -15.11 15.40 -5.83
N VAL A 207 -15.35 14.34 -5.07
CA VAL A 207 -16.68 13.88 -4.68
C VAL A 207 -17.42 14.92 -3.81
N MET A 208 -16.72 15.66 -2.95
CA MET A 208 -17.31 16.72 -2.14
C MET A 208 -17.60 17.98 -2.98
N VAL A 209 -16.65 18.38 -3.84
CA VAL A 209 -16.69 19.67 -4.56
C VAL A 209 -17.54 19.59 -5.84
N ALA A 210 -17.51 18.48 -6.57
CA ALA A 210 -18.21 18.35 -7.84
C ALA A 210 -19.74 18.65 -7.75
N PRO A 211 -20.50 18.11 -6.76
CA PRO A 211 -21.92 18.43 -6.60
C PRO A 211 -22.20 19.90 -6.22
N LEU A 212 -21.18 20.58 -5.69
CA LEU A 212 -21.26 22.01 -5.35
C LEU A 212 -20.93 22.91 -6.55
N SER A 213 -20.07 22.42 -7.43
CA SER A 213 -19.57 23.19 -8.59
C SER A 213 -20.36 22.96 -9.86
N ILE A 214 -21.05 21.82 -9.96
CA ILE A 214 -21.69 21.33 -11.17
C ILE A 214 -23.09 20.84 -10.80
N SER A 215 -24.12 21.32 -11.50
CA SER A 215 -25.44 20.71 -11.52
C SER A 215 -25.63 19.91 -12.79
N VAL A 216 -26.07 18.68 -12.64
CA VAL A 216 -26.37 17.80 -13.76
C VAL A 216 -27.87 17.60 -13.83
N GLU A 217 -28.49 18.20 -14.85
CA GLU A 217 -29.89 17.96 -15.12
C GLU A 217 -30.05 16.80 -16.09
N ARG A 218 -31.00 15.93 -15.77
CA ARG A 218 -31.38 14.79 -16.56
C ARG A 218 -32.75 15.04 -17.18
N ARG A 219 -32.82 15.27 -18.50
CA ARG A 219 -34.07 15.44 -19.24
C ARG A 219 -34.26 14.29 -20.20
N PRO A 220 -35.52 13.85 -20.48
CA PRO A 220 -35.78 12.87 -21.52
C PRO A 220 -35.13 13.36 -22.84
N ALA A 221 -34.34 12.50 -23.48
CA ALA A 221 -33.67 12.87 -24.72
C ALA A 221 -34.57 12.56 -25.92
N SER A 222 -34.58 13.48 -26.90
CA SER A 222 -35.06 13.21 -28.26
C SER A 222 -33.96 12.54 -29.12
N ALA A 223 -33.06 11.76 -28.50
CA ALA A 223 -32.03 11.06 -29.27
C ALA A 223 -32.68 10.17 -30.33
N SER A 224 -32.07 10.11 -31.51
CA SER A 224 -32.56 9.33 -32.66
C SER A 224 -32.99 7.92 -32.20
N ARG A 225 -34.24 7.60 -32.44
CA ARG A 225 -34.82 6.29 -32.12
C ARG A 225 -33.98 5.17 -32.76
N ALA A 226 -33.48 5.43 -33.98
CA ALA A 226 -32.60 4.52 -34.71
C ALA A 226 -31.28 4.19 -33.96
N VAL A 227 -30.56 5.20 -33.48
CA VAL A 227 -29.29 4.95 -32.75
C VAL A 227 -29.51 4.15 -31.48
N ARG A 228 -30.59 4.45 -30.75
CA ARG A 228 -30.94 3.66 -29.55
C ARG A 228 -31.33 2.22 -29.90
N SER A 229 -32.07 2.02 -30.97
CA SER A 229 -32.45 0.67 -31.43
C SER A 229 -31.21 -0.12 -31.86
N VAL A 230 -30.27 0.49 -32.58
CA VAL A 230 -29.00 -0.15 -32.98
C VAL A 230 -28.20 -0.55 -31.74
N LEU A 231 -28.03 0.33 -30.76
CA LEU A 231 -27.28 0.00 -29.53
C LEU A 231 -28.00 -1.10 -28.72
N GLY A 232 -29.31 -1.04 -28.60
CA GLY A 232 -30.09 -2.06 -27.91
C GLY A 232 -29.96 -3.43 -28.60
N LEU A 233 -30.12 -3.46 -29.94
CA LEU A 233 -29.92 -4.68 -30.72
C LEU A 233 -28.49 -5.21 -30.62
N SER A 234 -27.48 -4.34 -30.73
CA SER A 234 -26.07 -4.72 -30.55
C SER A 234 -25.81 -5.33 -29.17
N ALA A 235 -26.39 -4.77 -28.11
CA ALA A 235 -26.28 -5.30 -26.76
C ALA A 235 -26.91 -6.71 -26.66
N VAL A 236 -28.08 -6.90 -27.21
CA VAL A 236 -28.79 -8.21 -27.22
C VAL A 236 -28.02 -9.25 -28.03
N LEU A 237 -27.58 -8.89 -29.24
CA LEU A 237 -26.78 -9.78 -30.10
C LEU A 237 -25.46 -10.18 -29.43
N ALA A 238 -24.72 -9.23 -28.87
CA ALA A 238 -23.46 -9.50 -28.18
C ALA A 238 -23.70 -10.37 -26.93
N ALA A 239 -24.78 -10.13 -26.17
CA ALA A 239 -25.14 -10.97 -25.03
C ALA A 239 -25.55 -12.39 -25.48
N GLY A 240 -26.24 -12.52 -26.59
CA GLY A 240 -26.56 -13.81 -27.20
C GLY A 240 -25.32 -14.61 -27.63
N VAL A 241 -24.34 -13.92 -28.24
CA VAL A 241 -23.03 -14.53 -28.58
C VAL A 241 -22.31 -14.97 -27.31
N ALA A 242 -22.31 -14.15 -26.27
CA ALA A 242 -21.68 -14.51 -24.98
C ALA A 242 -22.35 -15.75 -24.36
N ALA A 243 -23.70 -15.80 -24.36
CA ALA A 243 -24.45 -16.94 -23.86
C ALA A 243 -24.19 -18.22 -24.68
N ALA A 244 -24.13 -18.11 -26.01
CA ALA A 244 -23.78 -19.23 -26.89
C ALA A 244 -22.39 -19.76 -26.61
N ILE A 245 -21.39 -18.88 -26.48
CA ILE A 245 -19.99 -19.28 -26.11
C ILE A 245 -19.96 -19.95 -24.74
N TRP A 246 -20.70 -19.41 -23.77
CA TRP A 246 -20.76 -19.99 -22.42
C TRP A 246 -21.37 -21.40 -22.43
N ALA A 247 -22.45 -21.61 -23.20
CA ALA A 247 -23.16 -22.89 -23.26
C ALA A 247 -22.43 -23.96 -24.08
N THR A 248 -21.71 -23.58 -25.14
CA THR A 248 -21.08 -24.51 -26.09
C THR A 248 -19.55 -24.63 -25.95
N GLY A 249 -18.92 -23.80 -25.10
CA GLY A 249 -17.45 -23.66 -25.05
C GLY A 249 -16.87 -22.87 -26.23
N GLY A 250 -17.73 -22.40 -27.14
CA GLY A 250 -17.37 -21.64 -28.33
C GLY A 250 -16.78 -22.51 -29.45
N GLY A 251 -16.47 -21.86 -30.58
CA GLY A 251 -16.00 -22.56 -31.77
C GLY A 251 -15.28 -21.66 -32.76
N THR A 252 -14.92 -22.24 -33.90
CA THR A 252 -14.37 -21.53 -35.07
C THR A 252 -15.36 -21.65 -36.22
N ILE A 253 -15.83 -20.51 -36.69
CA ILE A 253 -16.75 -20.43 -37.85
C ILE A 253 -15.92 -20.03 -39.07
N ARG A 254 -16.01 -20.79 -40.13
CA ARG A 254 -15.37 -20.50 -41.42
C ARG A 254 -16.41 -19.98 -42.39
N LEU A 255 -16.26 -18.76 -42.85
CA LEU A 255 -17.08 -18.10 -43.85
C LEU A 255 -16.22 -17.81 -45.10
N GLY A 256 -16.06 -18.79 -45.97
CA GLY A 256 -15.09 -18.71 -47.08
C GLY A 256 -13.64 -18.60 -46.57
N SER A 257 -12.97 -17.53 -46.95
CA SER A 257 -11.60 -17.23 -46.48
C SER A 257 -11.55 -16.61 -45.07
N LEU A 258 -12.67 -16.15 -44.53
CA LEU A 258 -12.76 -15.54 -43.21
C LEU A 258 -12.90 -16.61 -42.13
N VAL A 259 -11.95 -16.66 -41.21
CA VAL A 259 -11.98 -17.55 -40.04
C VAL A 259 -12.27 -16.73 -38.80
N VAL A 260 -13.45 -16.87 -38.22
CA VAL A 260 -13.87 -16.20 -36.99
C VAL A 260 -13.79 -17.18 -35.84
N THR A 261 -12.88 -16.95 -34.91
CA THR A 261 -12.76 -17.76 -33.69
C THR A 261 -13.50 -17.08 -32.53
N ALA A 262 -14.58 -17.70 -32.05
CA ALA A 262 -15.41 -17.22 -30.96
C ALA A 262 -15.32 -18.19 -29.76
N ARG A 263 -14.22 -18.13 -29.00
CA ARG A 263 -13.98 -18.98 -27.81
C ARG A 263 -13.91 -18.21 -26.50
N GLY A 264 -13.73 -16.90 -26.55
CA GLY A 264 -13.55 -16.06 -25.37
C GLY A 264 -14.79 -15.23 -25.06
N LEU A 265 -15.21 -15.22 -23.80
CA LEU A 265 -16.36 -14.41 -23.33
C LEU A 265 -16.07 -12.90 -23.26
N TYR A 266 -14.77 -12.51 -23.19
CA TYR A 266 -14.38 -11.13 -22.96
C TYR A 266 -14.99 -10.15 -23.98
N ASN A 267 -14.75 -10.36 -25.28
CA ASN A 267 -15.18 -9.43 -26.32
C ASN A 267 -16.70 -9.27 -26.39
N PRO A 268 -17.50 -10.36 -26.42
CA PRO A 268 -18.95 -10.21 -26.50
C PRO A 268 -19.58 -9.63 -25.23
N VAL A 269 -19.08 -9.97 -24.03
CA VAL A 269 -19.59 -9.37 -22.78
C VAL A 269 -19.21 -7.88 -22.71
N PHE A 270 -17.98 -7.53 -23.10
CA PHE A 270 -17.56 -6.14 -23.17
C PHE A 270 -18.42 -5.33 -24.14
N ALA A 271 -18.63 -5.83 -25.36
CA ALA A 271 -19.47 -5.19 -26.37
C ALA A 271 -20.93 -5.03 -25.88
N ALA A 272 -21.50 -6.07 -25.28
CA ALA A 272 -22.84 -6.04 -24.72
C ALA A 272 -22.97 -4.97 -23.62
N THR A 273 -22.00 -4.90 -22.71
CA THR A 273 -22.00 -3.94 -21.59
C THR A 273 -21.86 -2.51 -22.08
N VAL A 274 -20.93 -2.23 -23.01
CA VAL A 274 -20.71 -0.89 -23.58
C VAL A 274 -21.93 -0.44 -24.39
N ALA A 275 -22.51 -1.33 -25.20
CA ALA A 275 -23.69 -1.01 -25.99
C ALA A 275 -24.93 -0.77 -25.08
N ALA A 276 -25.13 -1.57 -24.04
CA ALA A 276 -26.20 -1.37 -23.05
C ALA A 276 -26.02 -0.05 -22.27
N ALA A 277 -24.80 0.26 -21.85
CA ALA A 277 -24.47 1.52 -21.19
C ALA A 277 -24.71 2.73 -22.10
N GLY A 278 -24.30 2.65 -23.37
CA GLY A 278 -24.58 3.66 -24.39
C GLY A 278 -26.07 3.85 -24.66
N TRP A 279 -26.81 2.74 -24.79
CA TRP A 279 -28.26 2.76 -24.92
C TRP A 279 -28.94 3.46 -23.75
N TRP A 280 -28.51 3.15 -22.52
CA TRP A 280 -29.02 3.77 -21.31
C TRP A 280 -28.67 5.25 -21.23
N ALA A 281 -27.43 5.60 -21.51
CA ALA A 281 -26.93 6.99 -21.46
C ALA A 281 -27.65 7.89 -22.45
N LEU A 282 -27.88 7.41 -23.69
CA LEU A 282 -28.58 8.15 -24.72
C LEU A 282 -30.12 8.24 -24.50
N ARG A 283 -30.64 7.58 -23.48
CA ARG A 283 -32.06 7.73 -23.08
C ARG A 283 -32.34 9.09 -22.45
N TYR A 284 -31.32 9.80 -22.03
CA TYR A 284 -31.37 11.07 -21.34
C TYR A 284 -30.47 12.10 -21.98
N ARG A 285 -30.88 13.36 -21.95
CA ARG A 285 -29.99 14.51 -22.15
C ARG A 285 -29.42 14.88 -20.80
N TRP A 286 -28.09 15.04 -20.80
CA TRP A 286 -27.31 15.49 -19.66
C TRP A 286 -26.90 16.94 -19.92
N SER A 287 -27.44 17.90 -19.17
CA SER A 287 -26.94 19.28 -19.17
C SER A 287 -26.10 19.48 -17.93
N VAL A 288 -24.91 20.02 -18.14
CA VAL A 288 -23.95 20.31 -17.06
C VAL A 288 -23.88 21.83 -16.92
N GLU A 289 -24.36 22.34 -15.79
CA GLU A 289 -24.35 23.77 -15.49
C GLU A 289 -23.37 24.05 -14.35
N SER A 290 -22.66 25.19 -14.47
CA SER A 290 -21.76 25.62 -13.40
C SER A 290 -22.55 26.15 -12.21
N ALA A 291 -22.37 25.55 -11.06
CA ALA A 291 -22.99 25.93 -9.79
C ALA A 291 -21.96 26.53 -8.81
N ARG A 292 -20.94 27.24 -9.33
CA ARG A 292 -19.82 27.78 -8.52
C ARG A 292 -20.26 28.63 -7.33
N HIS A 293 -21.44 29.27 -7.40
CA HIS A 293 -22.05 30.01 -6.29
C HIS A 293 -22.28 29.15 -5.04
N ARG A 294 -22.32 27.81 -5.18
CA ARG A 294 -22.49 26.87 -4.07
C ARG A 294 -21.19 26.50 -3.36
N LEU A 295 -20.03 26.92 -3.88
CA LEU A 295 -18.73 26.64 -3.28
C LEU A 295 -18.55 27.33 -1.90
N GLY A 296 -19.36 28.38 -1.62
CA GLY A 296 -19.39 29.03 -0.33
C GLY A 296 -18.01 29.56 0.08
N SER A 297 -17.55 29.11 1.25
CA SER A 297 -16.28 29.53 1.84
C SER A 297 -15.03 28.83 1.30
N LEU A 298 -15.15 28.02 0.23
CA LEU A 298 -13.99 27.49 -0.51
C LEU A 298 -13.44 28.58 -1.44
N SER A 299 -12.95 29.67 -0.85
CA SER A 299 -12.34 30.79 -1.58
C SER A 299 -10.99 30.39 -2.19
N PRO A 300 -10.56 31.04 -3.28
CA PRO A 300 -9.22 30.83 -3.84
C PRO A 300 -8.10 31.01 -2.80
N GLY A 301 -8.22 31.98 -1.89
CA GLY A 301 -7.26 32.18 -0.80
C GLY A 301 -7.16 30.99 0.15
N ASN A 302 -8.30 30.38 0.54
CA ASN A 302 -8.29 29.19 1.38
C ASN A 302 -7.72 27.97 0.64
N VAL A 303 -7.98 27.84 -0.65
CA VAL A 303 -7.38 26.79 -1.49
C VAL A 303 -5.86 26.98 -1.58
N SER A 304 -5.39 28.23 -1.76
CA SER A 304 -3.97 28.57 -1.76
C SER A 304 -3.29 28.24 -0.43
N VAL A 305 -3.92 28.54 0.70
CA VAL A 305 -3.41 28.16 2.03
C VAL A 305 -3.30 26.66 2.19
N ALA A 306 -4.31 25.89 1.75
CA ALA A 306 -4.25 24.43 1.79
C ALA A 306 -3.15 23.87 0.89
N ALA A 307 -3.01 24.40 -0.33
CA ALA A 307 -1.96 24.01 -1.26
C ALA A 307 -0.57 24.34 -0.70
N MET A 308 -0.38 25.56 -0.18
CA MET A 308 0.90 25.98 0.39
C MET A 308 1.32 25.12 1.59
N SER A 309 0.39 24.83 2.51
CA SER A 309 0.69 23.96 3.65
C SER A 309 1.04 22.54 3.21
N ALA A 310 0.35 22.00 2.21
CA ALA A 310 0.68 20.71 1.64
C ALA A 310 2.08 20.73 0.98
N LEU A 311 2.38 21.72 0.12
CA LEU A 311 3.66 21.83 -0.57
C LEU A 311 4.84 22.00 0.40
N LEU A 312 4.69 22.81 1.45
CA LEU A 312 5.72 23.00 2.46
C LEU A 312 6.03 21.69 3.20
N LEU A 313 5.00 20.98 3.64
CA LEU A 313 5.17 19.71 4.35
C LEU A 313 5.66 18.58 3.43
N LEU A 314 5.31 18.62 2.15
CA LEU A 314 5.77 17.66 1.13
C LEU A 314 7.14 18.01 0.56
N GLY A 315 7.74 19.14 0.93
CA GLY A 315 9.02 19.62 0.40
C GLY A 315 10.12 18.56 0.35
N PRO A 316 10.39 17.81 1.44
CA PRO A 316 11.39 16.74 1.41
C PRO A 316 11.08 15.63 0.40
N TRP A 317 9.82 15.24 0.26
CA TRP A 317 9.43 14.23 -0.74
C TRP A 317 9.50 14.80 -2.17
N LEU A 318 9.05 16.03 -2.37
CA LEU A 318 9.10 16.70 -3.67
C LEU A 318 10.52 16.89 -4.17
N SER A 319 11.47 17.21 -3.27
CA SER A 319 12.88 17.30 -3.65
C SER A 319 13.44 15.95 -4.09
N ALA A 320 13.18 14.88 -3.36
CA ALA A 320 13.59 13.53 -3.76
C ALA A 320 12.96 13.10 -5.10
N LEU A 321 11.68 13.47 -5.31
CA LEU A 321 10.98 13.21 -6.55
C LEU A 321 11.59 13.98 -7.74
N TRP A 322 11.97 15.24 -7.52
CA TRP A 322 12.67 16.04 -8.50
C TRP A 322 13.99 15.40 -8.95
N PHE A 323 14.82 14.97 -7.99
CA PHE A 323 16.07 14.26 -8.31
C PHE A 323 15.82 12.97 -9.08
N ARG A 324 14.78 12.22 -8.71
CA ARG A 324 14.40 11.01 -9.44
C ARG A 324 14.05 11.30 -10.90
N VAL A 325 13.30 12.39 -11.18
CA VAL A 325 12.94 12.79 -12.55
C VAL A 325 14.17 13.23 -13.32
N ALA A 326 15.05 14.03 -12.70
CA ALA A 326 16.29 14.49 -13.30
C ALA A 326 17.23 13.34 -13.66
N ASP A 327 17.23 12.23 -12.89
CA ASP A 327 17.96 10.99 -13.19
C ASP A 327 17.24 10.07 -14.21
N GLY A 328 16.22 10.55 -14.91
CA GLY A 328 15.46 9.78 -15.89
C GLY A 328 14.58 8.68 -15.29
N GLY A 329 14.24 8.79 -14.02
CA GLY A 329 13.35 7.86 -13.32
C GLY A 329 11.90 7.98 -13.79
N GLN A 330 11.24 6.85 -14.02
CA GLN A 330 9.83 6.81 -14.44
C GLN A 330 8.89 6.74 -13.24
N PHE A 331 7.76 7.45 -13.32
CA PHE A 331 6.72 7.46 -12.29
C PHE A 331 5.80 6.26 -12.36
N ASN A 332 5.41 5.88 -13.55
CA ASN A 332 4.36 4.89 -13.75
C ASN A 332 4.85 3.68 -14.54
N ARG A 333 4.40 2.51 -14.12
CA ARG A 333 4.43 1.33 -14.99
C ARG A 333 3.31 1.48 -16.01
N PRO A 334 3.54 1.14 -17.31
CA PRO A 334 2.47 1.11 -18.29
C PRO A 334 1.38 0.15 -17.79
N VAL A 335 0.14 0.64 -17.74
CA VAL A 335 -1.02 -0.20 -17.43
C VAL A 335 -1.35 -1.02 -18.67
N VAL A 336 -1.06 -2.30 -18.63
CA VAL A 336 -1.53 -3.23 -19.66
C VAL A 336 -2.93 -3.68 -19.25
N TRP A 337 -3.94 -3.21 -19.95
CA TRP A 337 -5.35 -3.39 -19.60
C TRP A 337 -5.80 -4.85 -19.40
N ARG A 338 -5.21 -5.82 -20.13
CA ARG A 338 -5.48 -7.26 -19.96
C ARG A 338 -4.76 -7.89 -18.77
N SER A 339 -3.71 -7.26 -18.26
CA SER A 339 -2.94 -7.72 -17.11
C SER A 339 -3.13 -6.82 -15.88
N ALA A 340 -4.17 -5.98 -15.88
CA ALA A 340 -4.54 -5.21 -14.69
C ALA A 340 -4.73 -6.16 -13.50
N VAL A 341 -4.21 -5.75 -12.34
CA VAL A 341 -4.43 -6.49 -11.10
C VAL A 341 -5.93 -6.65 -10.89
N PRO A 342 -6.45 -7.86 -10.70
CA PRO A 342 -7.87 -8.06 -10.46
C PRO A 342 -8.27 -7.30 -9.20
N GLY A 343 -9.51 -6.78 -9.20
CA GLY A 343 -10.11 -6.20 -8.01
C GLY A 343 -10.56 -7.25 -7.00
N ALA A 344 -11.30 -6.79 -6.01
CA ALA A 344 -11.94 -7.68 -5.05
C ALA A 344 -13.01 -8.54 -5.73
N ASP A 345 -13.17 -9.77 -5.25
CA ASP A 345 -14.35 -10.57 -5.56
C ASP A 345 -15.59 -9.97 -4.88
N LEU A 346 -16.72 -9.94 -5.57
CA LEU A 346 -17.97 -9.42 -5.00
C LEU A 346 -18.36 -10.15 -3.70
N ALA A 347 -18.12 -11.46 -3.63
CA ALA A 347 -18.37 -12.25 -2.42
C ALA A 347 -17.49 -11.79 -1.24
N ALA A 348 -16.28 -11.31 -1.50
CA ALA A 348 -15.38 -10.83 -0.45
C ALA A 348 -15.89 -9.57 0.27
N LEU A 349 -16.70 -8.74 -0.39
CA LEU A 349 -17.34 -7.58 0.26
C LEU A 349 -18.36 -7.98 1.33
N LEU A 350 -19.08 -9.07 1.10
CA LEU A 350 -20.13 -9.58 2.00
C LEU A 350 -19.64 -10.70 2.93
N MET A 351 -18.38 -11.09 2.81
CA MET A 351 -17.76 -12.10 3.65
C MET A 351 -17.61 -11.56 5.07
N PRO A 352 -17.94 -12.34 6.12
CA PRO A 352 -17.65 -11.93 7.48
C PRO A 352 -16.13 -11.82 7.71
N ASN A 353 -15.72 -11.24 8.85
CA ASN A 353 -14.31 -11.02 9.15
C ASN A 353 -13.47 -12.31 9.04
N PRO A 354 -12.59 -12.43 8.04
CA PRO A 354 -11.82 -13.66 7.83
C PRO A 354 -10.67 -13.86 8.84
N ARG A 355 -10.48 -12.91 9.74
CA ARG A 355 -9.56 -13.03 10.87
C ARG A 355 -10.25 -13.41 12.17
N HIS A 356 -11.57 -13.48 12.17
CA HIS A 356 -12.33 -13.95 13.32
C HIS A 356 -11.92 -15.40 13.67
N PRO A 357 -11.63 -15.74 14.94
CA PRO A 357 -11.07 -17.03 15.31
C PRO A 357 -11.91 -18.22 14.85
N LEU A 358 -13.24 -18.11 14.91
CA LEU A 358 -14.16 -19.18 14.49
C LEU A 358 -14.32 -19.31 12.97
N LEU A 359 -14.16 -18.20 12.22
CA LEU A 359 -14.41 -18.17 10.77
C LEU A 359 -13.14 -18.31 9.94
N ARG A 360 -11.99 -18.03 10.55
CA ARG A 360 -10.68 -18.07 9.88
C ARG A 360 -10.38 -19.40 9.18
N PRO A 361 -10.61 -20.59 9.78
CA PRO A 361 -10.32 -21.86 9.10
C PRO A 361 -11.11 -22.05 7.80
N LEU A 362 -12.35 -21.56 7.77
CA LEU A 362 -13.25 -21.66 6.62
C LEU A 362 -12.93 -20.64 5.52
N LEU A 363 -12.67 -19.39 5.89
CA LEU A 363 -12.61 -18.26 4.94
C LEU A 363 -11.20 -18.01 4.40
N ARG A 364 -10.17 -18.31 5.18
CA ARG A 364 -8.78 -18.06 4.83
C ARG A 364 -8.32 -18.79 3.57
N PRO A 365 -8.57 -20.11 3.37
CA PRO A 365 -8.13 -20.81 2.17
C PRO A 365 -8.72 -20.22 0.89
N TRP A 366 -9.99 -19.79 0.96
CA TRP A 366 -10.67 -19.17 -0.18
C TRP A 366 -10.04 -17.83 -0.57
N LEU A 367 -9.66 -16.99 0.40
CA LEU A 367 -9.01 -15.70 0.15
C LEU A 367 -7.56 -15.85 -0.30
N GLU A 368 -6.82 -16.83 0.26
CA GLU A 368 -5.42 -17.09 -0.10
C GLU A 368 -5.28 -17.62 -1.52
N ALA A 369 -6.27 -18.35 -2.01
CA ALA A 369 -6.30 -18.85 -3.39
C ALA A 369 -6.53 -17.74 -4.44
N ARG A 370 -6.89 -16.51 -4.01
CA ARG A 370 -7.12 -15.38 -4.93
C ARG A 370 -5.81 -14.64 -5.25
N PRO A 371 -5.71 -14.02 -6.44
CA PRO A 371 -4.58 -13.16 -6.78
C PRO A 371 -4.38 -12.06 -5.73
N GLY A 372 -3.15 -11.84 -5.29
CA GLY A 372 -2.83 -10.89 -4.22
C GLY A 372 -2.84 -11.48 -2.81
N GLY A 373 -3.28 -12.74 -2.65
CA GLY A 373 -3.28 -13.45 -1.37
C GLY A 373 -4.24 -12.89 -0.32
N LEU A 374 -4.15 -13.38 0.91
CA LEU A 374 -5.07 -13.04 1.99
C LEU A 374 -5.18 -11.52 2.24
N ILE A 375 -4.04 -10.83 2.37
CA ILE A 375 -4.03 -9.44 2.83
C ILE A 375 -4.76 -8.51 1.85
N GLU A 376 -4.52 -8.64 0.56
CA GLU A 376 -5.14 -7.77 -0.44
C GLU A 376 -6.63 -8.08 -0.66
N ASN A 377 -7.07 -9.32 -0.43
CA ASN A 377 -8.45 -9.72 -0.65
C ASN A 377 -9.39 -9.52 0.56
N VAL A 378 -8.87 -9.07 1.70
CA VAL A 378 -9.73 -8.71 2.85
C VAL A 378 -10.29 -7.29 2.64
N VAL A 379 -11.53 -7.24 2.14
CA VAL A 379 -12.29 -6.01 1.84
C VAL A 379 -13.68 -6.00 2.47
N SER A 380 -13.93 -6.89 3.42
CA SER A 380 -15.24 -7.16 4.01
C SER A 380 -15.91 -5.92 4.60
N ILE A 381 -17.18 -5.74 4.28
CA ILE A 381 -18.09 -4.84 4.98
C ILE A 381 -18.61 -5.59 6.20
N SER A 382 -18.63 -4.95 7.38
CA SER A 382 -19.24 -5.54 8.57
C SER A 382 -20.72 -5.87 8.32
N LEU A 383 -21.12 -7.12 8.56
CA LEU A 383 -22.50 -7.55 8.42
C LEU A 383 -23.41 -6.88 9.44
N VAL A 384 -22.92 -6.64 10.66
CA VAL A 384 -23.64 -5.87 11.69
C VAL A 384 -23.88 -4.44 11.20
N ALA A 385 -22.87 -3.79 10.62
CA ALA A 385 -23.05 -2.44 10.08
C ALA A 385 -24.06 -2.42 8.93
N LEU A 386 -23.98 -3.39 8.02
CA LEU A 386 -24.91 -3.51 6.91
C LEU A 386 -26.34 -3.73 7.40
N ALA A 387 -26.55 -4.63 8.37
CA ALA A 387 -27.86 -4.89 8.98
C ALA A 387 -28.46 -3.64 9.63
N VAL A 388 -27.64 -2.86 10.35
CA VAL A 388 -28.07 -1.59 10.99
C VAL A 388 -28.48 -0.56 9.93
N ILE A 389 -27.68 -0.41 8.85
CA ILE A 389 -27.97 0.53 7.76
C ILE A 389 -29.29 0.14 7.06
N LEU A 390 -29.46 -1.14 6.72
CA LEU A 390 -30.67 -1.67 6.07
C LEU A 390 -31.91 -1.53 6.98
N ALA A 391 -31.78 -1.88 8.27
CA ALA A 391 -32.85 -1.73 9.25
C ALA A 391 -33.29 -0.27 9.40
N ALA A 392 -32.34 0.68 9.43
CA ALA A 392 -32.66 2.10 9.49
C ALA A 392 -33.38 2.59 8.22
N HIS A 393 -32.96 2.11 7.06
CA HIS A 393 -33.59 2.43 5.77
C HIS A 393 -35.04 1.89 5.70
N TRP A 394 -35.24 0.60 5.97
CA TRP A 394 -36.57 -0.04 5.90
C TRP A 394 -37.54 0.54 6.94
N ARG A 395 -37.05 0.79 8.14
CA ARG A 395 -37.86 1.40 9.21
C ARG A 395 -38.00 2.91 9.03
N ARG A 396 -37.40 3.51 8.00
CA ARG A 396 -37.36 4.96 7.78
C ARG A 396 -36.91 5.73 9.05
N ALA A 397 -36.00 5.12 9.83
CA ALA A 397 -35.54 5.66 11.09
C ALA A 397 -34.52 6.79 10.92
N ALA A 398 -33.85 6.87 9.78
CA ALA A 398 -32.92 7.92 9.42
C ALA A 398 -32.94 8.17 7.90
N LYS A 399 -32.80 9.43 7.50
CA LYS A 399 -32.49 9.79 6.11
C LYS A 399 -31.00 9.64 5.90
N LEU A 400 -30.61 8.61 5.18
CA LEU A 400 -29.20 8.36 4.85
C LEU A 400 -28.70 9.45 3.88
N PRO A 401 -27.60 10.16 4.19
CA PRO A 401 -27.10 11.21 3.31
C PRO A 401 -26.58 10.63 2.00
N ALA A 402 -27.09 11.09 0.86
CA ALA A 402 -26.77 10.59 -0.47
C ALA A 402 -25.25 10.63 -0.78
N LEU A 403 -24.57 11.64 -0.27
CA LEU A 403 -23.12 11.79 -0.42
C LEU A 403 -22.36 10.59 0.18
N TRP A 404 -22.71 10.18 1.40
CA TRP A 404 -22.08 9.04 2.07
C TRP A 404 -22.46 7.70 1.42
N VAL A 405 -23.71 7.58 0.92
CA VAL A 405 -24.11 6.44 0.10
C VAL A 405 -23.26 6.38 -1.18
N GLY A 406 -23.09 7.52 -1.85
CA GLY A 406 -22.26 7.62 -3.06
C GLY A 406 -20.79 7.26 -2.79
N ILE A 407 -20.23 7.67 -1.65
CA ILE A 407 -18.86 7.30 -1.25
C ILE A 407 -18.80 5.78 -0.98
N ALA A 408 -19.68 5.24 -0.15
CA ALA A 408 -19.65 3.82 0.19
C ALA A 408 -19.80 2.93 -1.05
N VAL A 409 -20.83 3.17 -1.87
CA VAL A 409 -21.11 2.36 -3.07
C VAL A 409 -20.08 2.62 -4.17
N GLY A 410 -19.75 3.88 -4.45
CA GLY A 410 -18.79 4.25 -5.49
C GLY A 410 -17.42 3.63 -5.26
N PHE A 411 -16.89 3.73 -4.02
CA PHE A 411 -15.61 3.13 -3.69
C PHE A 411 -15.68 1.60 -3.52
N ALA A 412 -16.84 1.02 -3.19
CA ALA A 412 -17.06 -0.42 -3.28
C ALA A 412 -16.93 -0.90 -4.74
N VAL A 413 -17.58 -0.22 -5.68
CA VAL A 413 -17.48 -0.53 -7.10
C VAL A 413 -16.06 -0.37 -7.63
N LEU A 414 -15.33 0.66 -7.19
CA LEU A 414 -13.91 0.83 -7.55
C LEU A 414 -13.04 -0.29 -6.97
N ALA A 415 -13.35 -0.77 -5.75
CA ALA A 415 -12.62 -1.87 -5.12
C ALA A 415 -12.79 -3.20 -5.88
N LEU A 416 -13.90 -3.40 -6.58
CA LEU A 416 -14.14 -4.57 -7.46
C LEU A 416 -13.22 -4.57 -8.69
N GLY A 417 -12.50 -3.47 -8.98
CA GLY A 417 -11.48 -3.41 -10.02
C GLY A 417 -12.00 -3.18 -11.42
N PRO A 418 -11.22 -3.57 -12.45
CA PRO A 418 -11.59 -3.30 -13.85
C PRO A 418 -12.69 -4.20 -14.40
N PHE A 419 -12.83 -5.41 -13.86
CA PHE A 419 -13.84 -6.38 -14.25
C PHE A 419 -14.49 -6.99 -13.02
N LEU A 420 -15.80 -7.24 -13.10
CA LEU A 420 -16.55 -7.88 -12.04
C LEU A 420 -16.13 -9.36 -11.90
N VAL A 421 -15.69 -9.72 -10.69
CA VAL A 421 -15.39 -11.11 -10.30
C VAL A 421 -16.40 -11.55 -9.26
N VAL A 422 -17.01 -12.73 -9.45
CA VAL A 422 -18.02 -13.31 -8.54
C VAL A 422 -17.66 -14.75 -8.24
N GLY A 423 -17.45 -15.08 -7.00
CA GLY A 423 -17.10 -16.45 -6.57
C GLY A 423 -15.80 -17.00 -7.18
N GLY A 424 -14.89 -16.12 -7.62
CA GLY A 424 -13.65 -16.46 -8.31
C GLY A 424 -13.74 -16.49 -9.83
N VAL A 425 -14.95 -16.34 -10.37
CA VAL A 425 -15.16 -16.33 -11.82
C VAL A 425 -15.13 -14.89 -12.33
N ASN A 426 -14.25 -14.60 -13.28
CA ASN A 426 -14.23 -13.32 -13.98
C ASN A 426 -15.41 -13.28 -14.96
N THR A 427 -16.38 -12.40 -14.71
CA THR A 427 -17.57 -12.23 -15.58
C THR A 427 -17.27 -11.45 -16.85
N HIS A 428 -16.11 -10.84 -16.96
CA HIS A 428 -15.70 -9.90 -18.03
C HIS A 428 -16.57 -8.64 -18.15
N VAL A 429 -17.49 -8.39 -17.22
CA VAL A 429 -18.26 -7.15 -17.16
C VAL A 429 -17.33 -6.00 -16.76
N PRO A 430 -17.09 -4.99 -17.63
CA PRO A 430 -16.22 -3.88 -17.32
C PRO A 430 -16.84 -2.97 -16.27
N LEU A 431 -16.04 -2.55 -15.30
CA LEU A 431 -16.40 -1.63 -14.23
C LEU A 431 -15.72 -0.27 -14.44
N PRO A 432 -16.14 0.80 -13.75
CA PRO A 432 -15.58 2.13 -13.94
C PRO A 432 -14.05 2.21 -13.81
N TRP A 433 -13.44 1.36 -12.98
CA TRP A 433 -11.98 1.31 -12.85
C TRP A 433 -11.27 0.88 -14.14
N PHE A 434 -11.94 0.18 -15.04
CA PHE A 434 -11.40 -0.15 -16.36
C PHE A 434 -10.97 1.12 -17.14
N VAL A 435 -11.74 2.20 -17.03
CA VAL A 435 -11.43 3.49 -17.66
C VAL A 435 -10.59 4.37 -16.74
N LEU A 436 -11.00 4.51 -15.47
CA LEU A 436 -10.37 5.43 -14.52
C LEU A 436 -8.92 5.06 -14.19
N GLY A 437 -8.56 3.78 -14.28
CA GLY A 437 -7.17 3.32 -14.11
C GLY A 437 -6.18 3.84 -15.16
N HIS A 438 -6.68 4.37 -16.29
CA HIS A 438 -5.85 4.99 -17.34
C HIS A 438 -5.70 6.51 -17.16
N VAL A 439 -6.48 7.11 -16.27
CA VAL A 439 -6.38 8.55 -15.99
C VAL A 439 -5.10 8.81 -15.21
N PRO A 440 -4.25 9.76 -15.65
CA PRO A 440 -3.06 10.17 -14.90
C PRO A 440 -3.42 10.49 -13.45
N LEU A 441 -2.53 10.21 -12.51
CA LEU A 441 -2.72 10.30 -11.06
C LEU A 441 -3.64 9.19 -10.49
N LEU A 442 -4.86 8.98 -11.02
CA LEU A 442 -5.75 7.91 -10.54
C LEU A 442 -5.14 6.53 -10.78
N GLY A 443 -4.54 6.30 -11.94
CA GLY A 443 -3.85 5.06 -12.28
C GLY A 443 -2.66 4.72 -11.37
N ALA A 444 -2.15 5.68 -10.61
CA ALA A 444 -1.16 5.42 -9.57
C ALA A 444 -1.72 4.53 -8.44
N ALA A 445 -3.03 4.56 -8.20
CA ALA A 445 -3.74 3.66 -7.29
C ALA A 445 -3.99 2.27 -7.93
N SER A 446 -2.93 1.62 -8.41
CA SER A 446 -2.96 0.43 -9.27
C SER A 446 -3.53 -0.86 -8.64
N THR A 447 -3.82 -0.88 -7.34
CA THR A 447 -4.40 -2.01 -6.63
C THR A 447 -5.82 -1.68 -6.16
N PRO A 448 -6.85 -2.02 -6.93
CA PRO A 448 -8.23 -1.57 -6.69
C PRO A 448 -8.80 -1.98 -5.33
N THR A 449 -8.47 -3.16 -4.82
CA THR A 449 -8.94 -3.65 -3.51
C THR A 449 -8.70 -2.66 -2.37
N ARG A 450 -7.72 -1.78 -2.50
CA ARG A 450 -7.34 -0.77 -1.49
C ARG A 450 -8.34 0.39 -1.41
N PHE A 451 -9.22 0.58 -2.40
CA PHE A 451 -10.35 1.51 -2.30
C PHE A 451 -11.31 1.17 -1.16
N ALA A 452 -11.26 -0.07 -0.65
CA ALA A 452 -11.99 -0.47 0.55
C ALA A 452 -11.71 0.40 1.79
N ALA A 453 -10.55 1.07 1.87
CA ALA A 453 -10.27 2.04 2.92
C ALA A 453 -11.28 3.20 2.91
N VAL A 454 -11.56 3.75 1.73
CA VAL A 454 -12.53 4.86 1.56
C VAL A 454 -13.97 4.35 1.63
N MET A 455 -14.24 3.16 1.08
CA MET A 455 -15.53 2.49 1.24
C MET A 455 -15.89 2.39 2.72
N MET A 456 -14.96 1.94 3.58
CA MET A 456 -15.20 1.80 5.02
C MET A 456 -15.39 3.13 5.73
N LEU A 457 -14.80 4.22 5.25
CA LEU A 457 -15.10 5.58 5.74
C LEU A 457 -16.58 5.93 5.50
N GLY A 458 -17.08 5.66 4.29
CA GLY A 458 -18.48 5.84 3.91
C GLY A 458 -19.43 4.95 4.71
N VAL A 459 -19.13 3.67 4.83
CA VAL A 459 -19.90 2.69 5.61
C VAL A 459 -19.99 3.10 7.07
N SER A 460 -18.89 3.55 7.68
CA SER A 460 -18.85 3.98 9.08
C SER A 460 -19.69 5.24 9.32
N ALA A 461 -19.67 6.18 8.38
CA ALA A 461 -20.52 7.37 8.44
C ALA A 461 -22.01 7.00 8.35
N LEU A 462 -22.37 6.12 7.40
CA LEU A 462 -23.76 5.63 7.25
C LEU A 462 -24.21 4.82 8.45
N PHE A 463 -23.39 3.93 8.97
CA PHE A 463 -23.65 3.17 10.19
C PHE A 463 -23.95 4.08 11.37
N GLY A 464 -23.14 5.12 11.58
CA GLY A 464 -23.35 6.08 12.65
C GLY A 464 -24.68 6.82 12.51
N VAL A 465 -25.01 7.33 11.33
CA VAL A 465 -26.30 8.01 11.06
C VAL A 465 -27.48 7.06 11.26
N ALA A 466 -27.38 5.84 10.75
CA ALA A 466 -28.38 4.80 10.86
C ALA A 466 -28.64 4.41 12.33
N LEU A 467 -27.58 4.12 13.09
CA LEU A 467 -27.69 3.72 14.48
C LEU A 467 -28.22 4.87 15.36
N ALA A 468 -27.81 6.11 15.08
CA ALA A 468 -28.35 7.29 15.77
C ALA A 468 -29.87 7.44 15.57
N GLY A 469 -30.34 7.25 14.35
CA GLY A 469 -31.77 7.29 14.02
C GLY A 469 -32.56 6.15 14.66
N LEU A 470 -32.07 4.92 14.59
CA LEU A 470 -32.70 3.76 15.25
C LEU A 470 -32.77 3.93 16.77
N ALA A 471 -31.67 4.40 17.40
CA ALA A 471 -31.61 4.64 18.83
C ALA A 471 -32.57 5.77 19.27
N GLN A 472 -32.74 6.80 18.43
CA GLN A 472 -33.72 7.87 18.69
C GLN A 472 -35.15 7.35 18.63
N ARG A 473 -35.45 6.52 17.62
CA ARG A 473 -36.78 5.94 17.43
C ARG A 473 -37.13 4.93 18.54
N ALA A 474 -36.13 4.25 19.10
CA ALA A 474 -36.30 3.29 20.19
C ALA A 474 -36.54 3.98 21.57
N GLY A 475 -36.43 5.31 21.66
CA GLY A 475 -36.67 6.08 22.88
C GLY A 475 -35.81 5.60 24.06
N ALA A 476 -36.45 5.22 25.16
CA ALA A 476 -35.76 4.75 26.36
C ALA A 476 -34.89 3.49 26.10
N ARG A 477 -35.30 2.61 25.19
CA ARG A 477 -34.56 1.41 24.81
C ARG A 477 -33.36 1.70 23.89
N GLY A 478 -33.21 2.94 23.42
CA GLY A 478 -32.12 3.32 22.49
C GLY A 478 -30.73 3.07 23.04
N ARG A 479 -30.51 3.24 24.37
CA ARG A 479 -29.21 2.93 25.01
C ARG A 479 -28.91 1.42 24.95
N VAL A 480 -29.91 0.61 25.22
CA VAL A 480 -29.79 -0.87 25.15
C VAL A 480 -29.49 -1.31 23.73
N LEU A 481 -30.20 -0.75 22.73
CA LEU A 481 -29.93 -1.01 21.32
C LEU A 481 -28.46 -0.70 20.95
N VAL A 482 -27.96 0.46 21.32
CA VAL A 482 -26.56 0.86 21.06
C VAL A 482 -25.57 -0.11 21.74
N ALA A 483 -25.83 -0.53 22.95
CA ALA A 483 -25.01 -1.50 23.68
C ALA A 483 -25.00 -2.87 22.98
N VAL A 484 -26.18 -3.38 22.60
CA VAL A 484 -26.31 -4.67 21.87
C VAL A 484 -25.60 -4.61 20.54
N VAL A 485 -25.84 -3.57 19.73
CA VAL A 485 -25.14 -3.38 18.45
C VAL A 485 -23.62 -3.27 18.68
N GLY A 486 -23.19 -2.59 19.74
CA GLY A 486 -21.78 -2.48 20.12
C GLY A 486 -21.16 -3.84 20.46
N ALA A 487 -21.85 -4.68 21.22
CA ALA A 487 -21.40 -6.02 21.57
C ALA A 487 -21.30 -6.91 20.30
N LEU A 488 -22.33 -6.91 19.46
CA LEU A 488 -22.32 -7.67 18.20
C LEU A 488 -21.18 -7.21 17.27
N LEU A 489 -20.98 -5.91 17.14
CA LEU A 489 -19.90 -5.34 16.33
C LEU A 489 -18.52 -5.73 16.89
N ALA A 490 -18.35 -5.64 18.20
CA ALA A 490 -17.09 -6.02 18.85
C ALA A 490 -16.78 -7.51 18.62
N VAL A 491 -17.77 -8.38 18.75
CA VAL A 491 -17.63 -9.82 18.47
C VAL A 491 -17.27 -10.04 16.99
N GLU A 492 -18.00 -9.44 16.05
CA GLU A 492 -17.76 -9.62 14.61
C GLU A 492 -16.35 -9.16 14.21
N LEU A 493 -15.91 -8.02 14.72
CA LEU A 493 -14.62 -7.45 14.34
C LEU A 493 -13.43 -8.10 15.02
N LEU A 494 -13.62 -8.88 16.10
CA LEU A 494 -12.56 -9.40 16.95
C LEU A 494 -11.63 -10.37 16.19
N PRO A 495 -10.32 -10.06 16.04
CA PRO A 495 -9.39 -10.90 15.29
C PRO A 495 -8.44 -11.72 16.19
N VAL A 496 -8.73 -11.83 17.50
CA VAL A 496 -7.82 -12.38 18.51
C VAL A 496 -8.18 -13.82 18.87
N PRO A 497 -7.21 -14.63 19.30
CA PRO A 497 -5.79 -14.28 19.46
C PRO A 497 -5.06 -14.11 18.13
N ARG A 498 -4.13 -13.12 18.07
CA ARG A 498 -3.31 -12.88 16.88
C ARG A 498 -2.12 -13.84 16.85
N THR A 499 -1.81 -14.36 15.68
CA THR A 499 -0.54 -15.04 15.47
C THR A 499 0.59 -14.03 15.55
N LEU A 500 1.58 -14.30 16.38
CA LEU A 500 2.79 -13.50 16.49
C LEU A 500 3.95 -14.22 15.79
N HIS A 501 4.83 -13.43 15.21
CA HIS A 501 6.05 -13.88 14.53
C HIS A 501 7.25 -13.33 15.29
N ALA A 502 8.23 -14.20 15.59
CA ALA A 502 9.46 -13.77 16.20
C ALA A 502 10.22 -12.79 15.31
N ALA A 503 10.75 -11.75 15.93
CA ALA A 503 11.59 -10.73 15.28
C ALA A 503 13.05 -10.90 15.72
N ASP A 504 13.52 -12.14 15.73
CA ASP A 504 14.87 -12.48 16.13
C ASP A 504 15.87 -12.13 15.03
N VAL A 505 17.01 -11.62 15.43
CA VAL A 505 18.16 -11.41 14.54
C VAL A 505 19.17 -12.50 14.84
N PRO A 506 19.56 -13.34 13.87
CA PRO A 506 20.51 -14.41 14.07
C PRO A 506 21.87 -13.96 14.62
N ASP A 507 22.51 -14.77 15.45
CA ASP A 507 23.73 -14.43 16.17
C ASP A 507 24.93 -14.11 15.25
N VAL A 508 24.95 -14.68 14.05
CA VAL A 508 26.00 -14.38 13.05
C VAL A 508 26.12 -12.87 12.76
N TYR A 509 25.02 -12.11 12.90
CA TYR A 509 25.04 -10.66 12.71
C TYR A 509 25.63 -9.88 13.90
N ALA A 510 25.74 -10.50 15.07
CA ALA A 510 26.44 -9.87 16.22
C ALA A 510 27.94 -9.72 15.93
N VAL A 511 28.56 -10.71 15.28
CA VAL A 511 29.96 -10.66 14.84
C VAL A 511 30.18 -9.49 13.86
N ILE A 512 29.26 -9.34 12.91
CA ILE A 512 29.31 -8.24 11.92
C ILE A 512 29.10 -6.87 12.60
N ALA A 513 28.21 -6.81 13.59
CA ALA A 513 27.95 -5.58 14.35
C ALA A 513 29.15 -5.11 15.16
N ALA A 514 29.94 -6.05 15.70
CA ALA A 514 31.14 -5.75 16.51
C ALA A 514 32.31 -5.18 15.70
N ASP A 515 32.30 -5.33 14.36
CA ASP A 515 33.35 -4.76 13.51
C ASP A 515 33.17 -3.24 13.38
N PRO A 516 34.11 -2.37 13.79
CA PRO A 516 34.00 -0.92 13.68
C PRO A 516 34.15 -0.41 12.24
N ARG A 517 34.71 -1.21 11.31
CA ARG A 517 35.01 -0.78 9.94
C ARG A 517 33.71 -0.57 9.11
N PRO A 518 33.68 0.39 8.17
CA PRO A 518 32.50 0.67 7.32
C PRO A 518 32.40 -0.32 6.15
N VAL A 519 32.38 -1.61 6.45
CA VAL A 519 32.29 -2.69 5.48
C VAL A 519 30.87 -2.91 4.99
N SER A 520 30.73 -3.63 3.85
CA SER A 520 29.45 -4.10 3.32
C SER A 520 29.28 -5.60 3.55
N VAL A 521 28.02 -6.04 3.51
CA VAL A 521 27.60 -7.44 3.68
C VAL A 521 26.95 -7.94 2.40
N LEU A 522 27.39 -9.09 1.93
CA LEU A 522 26.76 -9.84 0.83
C LEU A 522 26.03 -11.05 1.41
N HIS A 523 24.82 -11.30 0.95
CA HIS A 523 24.08 -12.52 1.26
C HIS A 523 24.05 -13.45 0.05
N LEU A 524 24.28 -14.73 0.26
CA LEU A 524 24.15 -15.77 -0.73
C LEU A 524 23.01 -16.75 -0.37
N PRO A 525 22.11 -17.08 -1.31
CA PRO A 525 22.09 -16.64 -2.71
C PRO A 525 21.89 -15.12 -2.81
N PHE A 526 22.50 -14.50 -3.83
CA PHE A 526 22.44 -13.06 -4.04
C PHE A 526 21.20 -12.66 -4.84
N GLY A 527 20.66 -11.51 -4.54
CA GLY A 527 19.61 -10.88 -5.33
C GLY A 527 19.19 -9.53 -4.80
N PHE A 528 18.25 -8.93 -5.52
CA PHE A 528 17.57 -7.70 -5.12
C PHE A 528 16.13 -7.69 -5.65
N ARG A 529 15.29 -6.85 -5.05
CA ARG A 529 13.87 -6.77 -5.38
C ARG A 529 13.46 -5.36 -5.79
N ASP A 530 12.74 -5.25 -6.91
CA ASP A 530 12.08 -4.05 -7.43
C ASP A 530 10.56 -4.25 -7.41
N GLY A 531 9.91 -3.76 -6.38
CA GLY A 531 8.48 -4.00 -6.16
C GLY A 531 8.15 -5.49 -6.06
N THR A 532 7.42 -6.02 -7.03
CA THR A 532 7.05 -7.44 -7.10
C THR A 532 8.06 -8.31 -7.84
N LYS A 533 9.04 -7.69 -8.52
CA LYS A 533 10.04 -8.39 -9.31
C LYS A 533 11.27 -8.65 -8.47
N THR A 534 11.71 -9.89 -8.41
CA THR A 534 12.98 -10.29 -7.80
C THR A 534 13.94 -10.72 -8.89
N LEU A 535 15.20 -10.29 -8.79
CA LEU A 535 16.31 -10.75 -9.59
C LEU A 535 17.27 -11.51 -8.66
N GLY A 536 17.62 -12.73 -9.02
CA GLY A 536 18.27 -13.64 -8.10
C GLY A 536 17.34 -14.06 -6.96
N TYR A 537 17.87 -14.18 -5.75
CA TYR A 537 17.13 -14.50 -4.54
C TYR A 537 17.27 -13.39 -3.50
N TYR A 538 16.15 -12.84 -3.03
CA TYR A 538 16.15 -11.82 -1.99
C TYR A 538 15.07 -12.06 -0.94
N ASP A 539 15.50 -12.15 0.34
CA ASP A 539 14.64 -12.17 1.50
C ASP A 539 14.66 -10.79 2.19
N THR A 540 13.50 -10.21 2.42
CA THR A 540 13.35 -8.88 3.05
C THR A 540 13.80 -8.87 4.52
N ALA A 541 13.86 -10.02 5.19
CA ALA A 541 14.44 -10.14 6.53
C ALA A 541 15.89 -9.64 6.59
N ARG A 542 16.64 -9.71 5.48
CA ARG A 542 18.01 -9.22 5.40
C ARG A 542 18.12 -7.72 5.67
N GLN A 543 17.14 -6.92 5.23
CA GLN A 543 17.08 -5.48 5.58
C GLN A 543 16.74 -5.28 7.05
N TYR A 544 15.84 -6.09 7.61
CA TYR A 544 15.60 -6.05 9.05
C TYR A 544 16.87 -6.40 9.85
N TYR A 545 17.59 -7.46 9.47
CA TYR A 545 18.86 -7.83 10.15
C TYR A 545 19.92 -6.71 10.08
N GLN A 546 19.88 -5.90 9.02
CA GLN A 546 20.75 -4.71 8.90
C GLN A 546 20.57 -3.74 10.06
N THR A 547 19.38 -3.61 10.61
CA THR A 547 19.11 -2.72 11.76
C THR A 547 19.94 -3.07 12.99
N ARG A 548 20.43 -4.31 13.09
CA ARG A 548 21.30 -4.78 14.16
C ARG A 548 22.78 -4.45 13.93
N HIS A 549 23.27 -4.65 12.71
CA HIS A 549 24.69 -4.51 12.42
C HIS A 549 25.07 -3.17 11.77
N GLY A 550 24.10 -2.42 11.24
CA GLY A 550 24.33 -1.09 10.66
C GLY A 550 25.20 -1.04 9.41
N LYS A 551 25.72 -2.18 8.91
CA LYS A 551 26.60 -2.23 7.74
C LYS A 551 25.78 -2.17 6.45
N ARG A 552 26.41 -1.66 5.37
CA ARG A 552 25.77 -1.57 4.05
C ARG A 552 25.50 -2.97 3.48
N LEU A 553 24.40 -3.11 2.73
CA LEU A 553 24.09 -4.34 1.99
C LEU A 553 24.46 -4.20 0.52
N ILE A 554 24.96 -5.27 -0.09
CA ILE A 554 25.24 -5.30 -1.53
C ILE A 554 23.93 -5.29 -2.33
N GLY A 555 22.93 -6.07 -1.92
CA GLY A 555 21.58 -6.06 -2.47
C GLY A 555 20.61 -5.20 -1.68
N GLY A 556 19.31 -5.35 -1.96
CA GLY A 556 18.26 -4.62 -1.25
C GLY A 556 16.90 -4.75 -1.90
N TYR A 557 15.89 -4.20 -1.24
CA TYR A 557 14.53 -4.05 -1.76
C TYR A 557 14.11 -2.59 -1.75
N VAL A 558 13.64 -2.12 -2.89
CA VAL A 558 12.94 -0.85 -3.04
C VAL A 558 11.69 -1.09 -3.89
N SER A 559 10.56 -0.49 -3.54
CA SER A 559 9.29 -0.71 -4.26
C SER A 559 9.34 -0.27 -5.72
N ARG A 560 10.22 0.69 -6.07
CA ARG A 560 10.43 1.16 -7.43
C ARG A 560 11.86 1.65 -7.61
N LEU A 561 12.73 0.79 -8.12
CA LEU A 561 14.07 1.17 -8.55
C LEU A 561 14.03 1.96 -9.86
N THR A 562 14.99 2.88 -10.03
CA THR A 562 15.20 3.53 -11.33
C THR A 562 15.79 2.53 -12.34
N ARG A 563 15.57 2.77 -13.63
CA ARG A 563 16.21 1.96 -14.68
C ARG A 563 17.73 2.04 -14.61
N ASN A 564 18.25 3.21 -14.25
CA ASN A 564 19.68 3.44 -14.09
C ASN A 564 20.24 2.57 -12.98
N GLU A 565 19.52 2.47 -11.84
CA GLU A 565 19.95 1.63 -10.73
C GLU A 565 19.97 0.14 -11.11
N VAL A 566 18.90 -0.38 -11.70
CA VAL A 566 18.83 -1.77 -12.19
C VAL A 566 19.94 -2.05 -13.20
N SER A 567 20.19 -1.10 -14.12
CA SER A 567 21.27 -1.22 -15.12
C SER A 567 22.65 -1.23 -14.48
N ARG A 568 22.88 -0.39 -13.45
CA ARG A 568 24.14 -0.33 -12.69
C ARG A 568 24.44 -1.68 -12.04
N GLN A 569 23.47 -2.29 -11.38
CA GLN A 569 23.61 -3.61 -10.78
C GLN A 569 23.91 -4.69 -11.83
N ARG A 570 23.25 -4.65 -12.97
CA ARG A 570 23.45 -5.61 -14.06
C ARG A 570 24.76 -5.44 -14.86
N ARG A 571 25.33 -4.23 -14.89
CA ARG A 571 26.62 -3.97 -15.58
C ARG A 571 27.81 -4.57 -14.84
N SER A 572 27.72 -4.79 -13.53
CA SER A 572 28.77 -5.47 -12.77
C SER A 572 28.86 -6.94 -13.20
N ARG A 573 29.99 -7.34 -13.77
CA ARG A 573 30.24 -8.74 -14.18
C ARG A 573 30.10 -9.70 -12.99
N THR A 574 30.61 -9.30 -11.83
CA THR A 574 30.55 -10.09 -10.58
C THR A 574 29.11 -10.25 -10.11
N LEU A 575 28.32 -9.17 -10.03
CA LEU A 575 26.92 -9.26 -9.62
C LEU A 575 26.09 -10.07 -10.62
N ARG A 576 26.38 -9.96 -11.92
CA ARG A 576 25.69 -10.74 -12.94
C ARG A 576 25.97 -12.23 -12.81
N ALA A 577 27.21 -12.63 -12.49
CA ALA A 577 27.55 -14.02 -12.20
C ALA A 577 26.85 -14.52 -10.92
N LEU A 578 26.86 -13.72 -9.85
CA LEU A 578 26.13 -14.05 -8.62
C LEU A 578 24.63 -14.19 -8.83
N LEU A 579 23.99 -13.30 -9.62
CA LEU A 579 22.57 -13.40 -9.95
C LEU A 579 22.26 -14.71 -10.70
N LEU A 580 23.04 -14.98 -11.74
CA LEU A 580 22.85 -16.17 -12.57
C LEU A 580 22.97 -17.48 -11.75
N LEU A 581 24.04 -17.57 -10.93
CA LEU A 581 24.24 -18.72 -10.05
C LEU A 581 23.17 -18.81 -8.95
N SER A 582 22.67 -17.68 -8.47
CA SER A 582 21.59 -17.63 -7.46
C SER A 582 20.23 -18.04 -8.02
N GLU A 583 20.05 -17.95 -9.34
CA GLU A 583 18.85 -18.41 -10.07
C GLU A 583 19.00 -19.87 -10.56
N GLY A 584 20.10 -20.54 -10.23
CA GLY A 584 20.39 -21.91 -10.69
C GLY A 584 20.82 -21.99 -12.16
N GLY A 585 21.20 -20.86 -12.76
CA GLY A 585 21.69 -20.80 -14.14
C GLY A 585 23.13 -21.29 -14.28
N ALA A 586 23.46 -21.89 -15.43
CA ALA A 586 24.82 -22.31 -15.74
C ALA A 586 25.74 -21.09 -15.93
N TYR A 587 26.88 -21.11 -15.27
CA TYR A 587 27.92 -20.10 -15.40
C TYR A 587 29.29 -20.74 -15.48
N THR A 588 30.04 -20.43 -16.53
CA THR A 588 31.43 -20.86 -16.68
C THR A 588 32.35 -19.76 -16.16
N PRO A 589 32.99 -19.95 -14.98
CA PRO A 589 33.91 -18.96 -14.45
C PRO A 589 35.15 -18.83 -15.34
N PRO A 590 35.77 -17.63 -15.37
CA PRO A 590 37.07 -17.47 -16.03
C PRO A 590 38.14 -18.23 -15.24
N ALA A 591 39.38 -18.29 -15.79
CA ALA A 591 40.53 -18.89 -15.09
C ALA A 591 40.63 -18.34 -13.65
N PRO A 592 41.04 -19.16 -12.68
CA PRO A 592 41.01 -18.80 -11.25
C PRO A 592 41.73 -17.48 -10.93
N ASP A 593 42.83 -17.15 -11.57
CA ASP A 593 43.57 -15.92 -11.35
C ASP A 593 42.80 -14.69 -11.84
N VAL A 594 42.16 -14.81 -12.99
CA VAL A 594 41.27 -13.74 -13.51
C VAL A 594 40.06 -13.55 -12.61
N LEU A 595 39.51 -14.65 -12.06
CA LEU A 595 38.39 -14.62 -11.15
C LEU A 595 38.77 -13.91 -9.85
N ARG A 596 39.94 -14.27 -9.25
CA ARG A 596 40.48 -13.60 -8.05
C ARG A 596 40.72 -12.11 -8.27
N LEU A 597 41.32 -11.74 -9.41
CA LEU A 597 41.57 -10.33 -9.74
C LEU A 597 40.27 -9.53 -9.84
N ARG A 598 39.27 -10.05 -10.57
CA ARG A 598 37.95 -9.42 -10.69
C ARG A 598 37.23 -9.34 -9.34
N GLY A 599 37.33 -10.38 -8.53
CA GLY A 599 36.77 -10.43 -7.19
C GLY A 599 37.42 -9.41 -6.26
N ALA A 600 38.75 -9.29 -6.27
CA ALA A 600 39.47 -8.30 -5.46
C ALA A 600 39.08 -6.86 -5.85
N VAL A 601 38.92 -6.56 -7.13
CA VAL A 601 38.40 -5.24 -7.57
C VAL A 601 36.99 -4.99 -7.04
N PHE A 602 36.12 -6.02 -7.09
CA PHE A 602 34.77 -5.92 -6.55
C PHE A 602 34.76 -5.70 -5.04
N VAL A 603 35.56 -6.48 -4.27
CA VAL A 603 35.68 -6.37 -2.81
C VAL A 603 36.08 -4.94 -2.41
N ARG A 604 37.12 -4.39 -3.05
CA ARG A 604 37.59 -3.02 -2.77
C ARG A 604 36.56 -1.97 -3.12
N ARG A 605 35.90 -2.09 -4.26
CA ARG A 605 34.87 -1.14 -4.71
C ARG A 605 33.61 -1.18 -3.85
N ALA A 606 33.17 -2.37 -3.46
CA ALA A 606 31.96 -2.56 -2.67
C ALA A 606 32.22 -2.46 -1.17
N HIS A 607 33.49 -2.37 -0.74
CA HIS A 607 33.91 -2.53 0.66
C HIS A 607 33.39 -3.83 1.26
N LEU A 608 33.36 -4.92 0.49
CA LEU A 608 32.81 -6.20 0.94
C LEU A 608 33.67 -6.77 2.09
N GLY A 609 33.13 -6.76 3.32
CA GLY A 609 33.80 -7.33 4.49
C GLY A 609 33.31 -8.73 4.81
N TYR A 610 32.01 -8.97 4.67
CA TYR A 610 31.38 -10.21 5.10
C TYR A 610 30.48 -10.80 4.05
N VAL A 611 30.44 -12.14 4.01
CA VAL A 611 29.48 -12.92 3.20
C VAL A 611 28.72 -13.85 4.12
N VAL A 612 27.38 -13.75 4.11
CA VAL A 612 26.49 -14.64 4.84
C VAL A 612 25.86 -15.61 3.85
N VAL A 613 26.07 -16.89 4.04
CA VAL A 613 25.61 -17.96 3.14
C VAL A 613 24.44 -18.71 3.78
N GLU A 614 23.27 -18.72 3.16
CA GLU A 614 22.15 -19.57 3.57
C GLU A 614 22.35 -20.98 3.02
N ARG A 615 22.79 -21.92 3.87
CA ARG A 615 23.23 -23.29 3.45
C ARG A 615 22.18 -24.05 2.64
N ALA A 616 20.93 -23.99 3.04
CA ALA A 616 19.85 -24.73 2.37
C ALA A 616 19.48 -24.17 0.97
N ARG A 617 19.99 -22.97 0.63
CA ARG A 617 19.59 -22.26 -0.60
C ARG A 617 20.74 -21.95 -1.54
N ALA A 618 21.95 -21.83 -1.04
CA ALA A 618 23.12 -21.54 -1.85
C ALA A 618 23.66 -22.83 -2.46
N SER A 619 23.78 -22.86 -3.79
CA SER A 619 24.39 -24.01 -4.46
C SER A 619 25.90 -24.09 -4.16
N PRO A 620 26.51 -25.30 -4.20
CA PRO A 620 27.95 -25.47 -4.03
C PRO A 620 28.78 -24.61 -5.01
N GLU A 621 28.33 -24.49 -6.26
CA GLU A 621 28.98 -23.71 -7.31
C GLU A 621 28.97 -22.22 -6.98
N LEU A 622 27.85 -21.70 -6.43
CA LEU A 622 27.75 -20.31 -5.99
C LEU A 622 28.70 -20.02 -4.83
N VAL A 623 28.76 -20.91 -3.85
CA VAL A 623 29.67 -20.78 -2.69
C VAL A 623 31.12 -20.86 -3.15
N GLN A 624 31.49 -21.84 -3.99
CA GLN A 624 32.83 -22.00 -4.54
C GLN A 624 33.26 -20.77 -5.36
N TYR A 625 32.36 -20.25 -6.20
CA TYR A 625 32.59 -19.00 -6.92
C TYR A 625 32.94 -17.85 -5.97
N ALA A 626 32.14 -17.66 -4.92
CA ALA A 626 32.33 -16.58 -3.98
C ALA A 626 33.63 -16.73 -3.16
N VAL A 627 33.91 -17.95 -2.68
CA VAL A 627 35.14 -18.26 -1.94
C VAL A 627 36.39 -17.93 -2.78
N THR A 628 36.39 -18.37 -4.04
CA THR A 628 37.52 -18.14 -4.95
C THR A 628 37.64 -16.68 -5.36
N ALA A 629 36.51 -16.03 -5.72
CA ALA A 629 36.50 -14.65 -6.19
C ALA A 629 36.87 -13.64 -5.12
N PHE A 630 36.37 -13.82 -3.90
CA PHE A 630 36.49 -12.82 -2.83
C PHE A 630 37.53 -13.16 -1.76
N GLY A 631 38.25 -14.29 -1.90
CA GLY A 631 39.21 -14.74 -0.91
C GLY A 631 38.56 -14.90 0.46
N LEU A 632 37.57 -15.79 0.58
CA LEU A 632 36.77 -15.90 1.78
C LEU A 632 37.35 -16.92 2.77
N GLU A 633 37.42 -16.52 4.04
CA GLU A 633 37.70 -17.34 5.20
C GLU A 633 36.42 -17.55 6.00
N ARG A 634 36.10 -18.80 6.37
CA ARG A 634 34.93 -19.13 7.19
C ARG A 634 35.22 -18.77 8.65
N LEU A 635 34.38 -17.91 9.25
CA LEU A 635 34.47 -17.53 10.66
C LEU A 635 33.64 -18.41 11.59
N GLY A 636 32.57 -19.02 11.07
CA GLY A 636 31.62 -19.79 11.85
C GLY A 636 30.25 -19.82 11.20
N GLY A 637 29.21 -19.96 11.99
CA GLY A 637 27.83 -19.97 11.50
C GLY A 637 26.83 -20.32 12.60
N ASP A 638 25.54 -20.29 12.24
CA ASP A 638 24.42 -20.82 13.02
C ASP A 638 23.84 -22.10 12.37
N ALA A 639 22.69 -22.60 12.85
CA ALA A 639 22.06 -23.79 12.30
C ALA A 639 21.67 -23.66 10.80
N VAL A 640 21.51 -22.45 10.27
CA VAL A 640 21.01 -22.17 8.92
C VAL A 640 22.04 -21.50 8.03
N ARG A 641 22.98 -20.72 8.62
CA ARG A 641 23.87 -19.81 7.88
C ARG A 641 25.33 -20.06 8.22
N ASP A 642 26.21 -19.85 7.23
CA ASP A 642 27.64 -19.72 7.42
C ASP A 642 28.06 -18.26 7.26
N LEU A 643 29.01 -17.82 8.09
CA LEU A 643 29.61 -16.50 8.05
C LEU A 643 31.04 -16.59 7.53
N TYR A 644 31.33 -15.81 6.50
CA TYR A 644 32.67 -15.67 5.93
C TYR A 644 33.14 -14.22 6.01
N ARG A 645 34.45 -14.03 6.08
CA ARG A 645 35.13 -12.74 5.97
C ARG A 645 36.07 -12.76 4.77
N THR A 646 36.17 -11.65 4.04
CA THR A 646 37.19 -11.51 3.00
C THR A 646 38.59 -11.30 3.59
N THR A 647 39.57 -11.91 2.97
CA THR A 647 40.99 -11.67 3.26
C THR A 647 41.60 -10.57 2.39
N VAL A 648 40.86 -10.11 1.38
CA VAL A 648 41.32 -9.04 0.48
C VAL A 648 41.36 -7.71 1.22
N PRO A 649 42.49 -6.99 1.22
CA PRO A 649 42.60 -5.68 1.85
C PRO A 649 41.65 -4.66 1.21
N ILE A 650 40.96 -3.88 2.07
CA ILE A 650 40.01 -2.84 1.67
C ILE A 650 40.60 -1.47 2.05
N ASP A 651 40.62 -0.56 1.08
CA ASP A 651 40.97 0.83 1.30
C ASP A 651 39.70 1.65 1.57
N PHE A 652 39.55 2.15 2.78
CA PHE A 652 38.41 2.95 3.22
C PHE A 652 38.58 4.46 2.99
N SER A 653 39.72 4.90 2.43
CA SER A 653 39.95 6.31 2.09
C SER A 653 38.99 6.82 0.99
N ARG A 654 38.38 5.91 0.25
CA ARG A 654 37.42 6.18 -0.81
C ARG A 654 36.02 5.70 -0.45
N PRO A 655 34.98 6.42 -0.86
CA PRO A 655 33.62 5.95 -0.65
C PRO A 655 33.34 4.65 -1.41
N ALA A 656 32.54 3.77 -0.82
CA ALA A 656 32.09 2.56 -1.51
C ALA A 656 31.27 2.93 -2.77
N GLY A 657 31.50 2.19 -3.87
CA GLY A 657 30.83 2.40 -5.15
C GLY A 657 31.66 3.23 -6.16
N GLU A 658 32.67 3.97 -5.74
CA GLU A 658 33.55 4.66 -6.67
C GLU A 658 34.47 3.70 -7.46
N LEU A 659 34.73 4.09 -8.71
CA LEU A 659 35.69 3.36 -9.54
C LEU A 659 37.13 3.81 -9.21
N PRO A 660 38.11 2.89 -9.18
CA PRO A 660 39.52 3.27 -9.09
C PRO A 660 39.90 4.27 -10.20
N PRO A 661 40.84 5.22 -9.95
CA PRO A 661 41.23 6.26 -10.93
C PRO A 661 41.66 5.72 -12.28
N VAL A 662 42.33 4.56 -12.31
CA VAL A 662 42.77 3.89 -13.54
C VAL A 662 41.59 3.47 -14.44
N LEU A 663 40.41 3.22 -13.87
CA LEU A 663 39.20 2.89 -14.61
C LEU A 663 38.36 4.12 -14.95
N GLN A 664 38.46 5.20 -14.18
CA GLN A 664 37.86 6.51 -14.51
C GLN A 664 38.54 7.13 -15.74
N ALA A 665 39.85 7.02 -15.86
CA ALA A 665 40.62 7.51 -17.01
C ALA A 665 40.26 6.80 -18.33
N ARG A 666 39.55 5.67 -18.29
CA ARG A 666 39.08 4.93 -19.49
C ARG A 666 37.61 5.26 -19.88
N GLY A 667 37.08 6.39 -19.46
CA GLY A 667 35.77 6.89 -19.91
C GLY A 667 34.55 6.21 -19.27
N VAL A 668 34.70 5.52 -18.14
CA VAL A 668 33.58 4.97 -17.36
C VAL A 668 33.17 6.04 -16.33
N THR A 669 32.32 6.96 -16.73
CA THR A 669 31.81 8.03 -15.87
C THR A 669 30.83 7.52 -14.81
N THR A 670 31.12 7.77 -13.53
CA THR A 670 30.15 7.75 -12.44
C THR A 670 29.81 9.20 -12.08
N ALA A 671 28.87 9.78 -12.78
CA ALA A 671 28.40 11.11 -12.43
C ALA A 671 27.05 11.03 -11.74
N VAL A 672 27.03 11.08 -10.42
CA VAL A 672 26.00 11.75 -9.62
C VAL A 672 26.70 12.31 -8.39
N THR A 673 27.12 13.54 -8.46
CA THR A 673 27.44 14.36 -7.30
C THR A 673 26.12 14.72 -6.61
N LEU A 674 25.91 14.22 -5.40
CA LEU A 674 24.86 14.74 -4.52
C LEU A 674 25.28 16.15 -4.11
N PRO A 675 24.40 17.18 -4.26
CA PRO A 675 24.71 18.49 -3.72
C PRO A 675 24.82 18.39 -2.19
N ALA A 676 25.93 18.88 -1.64
CA ALA A 676 26.09 19.12 -0.22
C ALA A 676 25.08 20.21 0.21
N ARG A 677 24.28 19.88 1.21
CA ARG A 677 23.27 20.62 2.00
C ARG A 677 21.83 20.42 1.64
#